data_0753bea9ebfff8ab5e833ee00b505f41
#
_entry.id   0753bea9ebfff8ab5e833ee00b505f41
#
_cell.length_a   1.000
_cell.length_b   1.000
_cell.length_c   1.000
_cell.angle_alpha   90.00
_cell.angle_beta   90.00
_cell.angle_gamma   90.00
#
_symmetry.space_group_name_H-M   'P 1'
#
loop_
_entity.id
_entity.type
_entity.pdbx_description
1 polymer ?
#
loop_
_entity_poly.entity_id
_entity_poly.type
_entity_poly.pdbx_seq_one_letter_code
_entity_poly.pdbx_strand_id
1 'polypeptide(L)'
;MKAIKISVFFLALSVFGFSQENITYQKPSAEILQLADFQRTPSVSMNSKKDWMVFSYRPTYKTLDDLNQEEMKLAGLRVNPVTNISSSVTYISNLKVRKFNEKQETQVIGLPQNPKITNLSWSPDEKKLAFTNTTEKGVELWILDLETRTAKKISNDNLNANLGSPFVWLKNSQELIVRKLPANRPALLNEKKNLPTGPIVSNAEGKVSQNRTYQDLLKNPMDEANFETLTKSELVKININGAETPFKSADIYAGIQLSPDGNYVMISTIKKPFSYIVPLSRFPMTAQVFDLQGNLVKTVNDVPLNEIMPKGFSSVRTGKRNMSWRADKPASLYFVEALDGGDQSKKAEFRDEIFTWDAPFSAEPKSLMKTKQRFAGIQFGNEENAVVMDSWYDTRSTKTYFLNPKTGESKEIADRNSQDVYADPGNFQTDKNEFGQYVISIKNGKAHLIGDGFTKDGQFPFIDEFDFKNFQTKRLYTSKTPNVKEDIIDIIDANKGTVLVTQQSKNQYPNYFVRNIKNNKAEAVTQFANPFASISTIHKEVIKYKRNDGVELKGTLYLPANYDFKKKPKLPLLVWAYPEEFKDKATAGQNTANPNEFTFPSYGSFIYWVTKGYAVLDDASFPIIGEGTTEPNDTFIPQLVANGKAAIDAVDQLGYIDRNRVAVGGHSYGAFMTANLLTHSNDFACGIARSGAYNRTLTPFGFQSEQRNYWDVPEIYNGMSPFMNANKMKKPILLVHGEADNNPGTFTLQTERYFQALKNLGAPARMVILPKEAHGYVAKENILHLLWEQDQFLEKCLKK
;
A
#
# COMPACT_ATOMS: atom_id res chain seq x y z
N MET A 1 -57.78 66.51 18.30
CA MET A 1 -57.60 65.08 18.21
C MET A 1 -56.27 64.79 17.39
N LYS A 2 -55.17 64.42 18.06
CA LYS A 2 -53.94 64.18 17.47
C LYS A 2 -53.77 62.64 17.16
N ALA A 3 -53.62 62.30 15.88
CA ALA A 3 -53.39 60.94 15.48
C ALA A 3 -51.89 60.59 15.64
N ILE A 4 -51.59 59.59 16.46
CA ILE A 4 -50.23 59.01 16.64
C ILE A 4 -50.01 57.98 15.55
N LYS A 5 -49.01 58.25 14.70
CA LYS A 5 -48.49 57.28 13.75
C LYS A 5 -47.47 56.39 14.44
N ILE A 6 -47.77 55.11 14.62
CA ILE A 6 -46.78 54.09 15.06
C ILE A 6 -46.00 53.56 13.83
N SER A 7 -44.75 53.94 13.74
CA SER A 7 -43.81 53.33 12.75
C SER A 7 -43.23 52.05 13.34
N VAL A 8 -43.60 50.92 12.77
CA VAL A 8 -42.97 49.63 13.09
C VAL A 8 -41.65 49.53 12.34
N PHE A 9 -40.56 49.56 13.06
CA PHE A 9 -39.20 49.33 12.53
C PHE A 9 -38.97 47.83 12.45
N PHE A 10 -39.01 47.27 11.23
CA PHE A 10 -38.53 45.89 10.99
C PHE A 10 -37.01 45.89 11.06
N LEU A 11 -36.46 45.38 12.13
CA LEU A 11 -35.02 45.02 12.21
C LEU A 11 -34.79 43.74 11.40
N ALA A 12 -34.35 43.89 10.18
CA ALA A 12 -33.82 42.74 9.41
C ALA A 12 -32.48 42.34 10.03
N LEU A 13 -32.47 41.28 10.81
CA LEU A 13 -31.25 40.57 11.19
C LEU A 13 -30.68 39.93 9.92
N SER A 14 -29.75 40.62 9.26
CA SER A 14 -28.89 40.02 8.26
C SER A 14 -27.95 39.02 8.97
N VAL A 15 -28.26 37.74 8.89
CA VAL A 15 -27.32 36.68 9.23
C VAL A 15 -26.21 36.76 8.20
N PHE A 16 -25.10 37.39 8.55
CA PHE A 16 -23.88 37.33 7.79
C PHE A 16 -23.35 35.88 7.85
N GLY A 17 -23.68 35.09 6.87
CA GLY A 17 -23.05 33.80 6.68
C GLY A 17 -21.59 34.01 6.27
N PHE A 18 -20.67 33.92 7.20
CA PHE A 18 -19.24 33.88 6.88
C PHE A 18 -18.98 32.64 6.02
N SER A 19 -18.35 32.83 4.88
CA SER A 19 -17.99 31.70 3.98
C SER A 19 -16.76 30.91 4.46
N GLN A 20 -16.08 31.42 5.48
CA GLN A 20 -14.89 30.82 6.09
C GLN A 20 -15.02 30.86 7.60
N GLU A 21 -14.74 29.75 8.24
CA GLU A 21 -14.75 29.58 9.69
C GLU A 21 -13.31 29.45 10.20
N ASN A 22 -12.96 30.25 11.22
CA ASN A 22 -11.68 30.15 11.92
C ASN A 22 -11.87 29.28 13.17
N ILE A 23 -11.70 27.97 13.02
CA ILE A 23 -11.83 27.05 14.16
C ILE A 23 -10.46 26.43 14.48
N THR A 24 -10.18 26.24 15.76
CA THR A 24 -9.04 25.48 16.23
C THR A 24 -9.31 23.99 16.13
N TYR A 25 -8.27 23.15 16.27
CA TYR A 25 -8.43 21.70 16.31
C TYR A 25 -9.45 21.27 17.36
N GLN A 26 -10.40 20.46 16.94
CA GLN A 26 -11.45 19.91 17.77
C GLN A 26 -11.21 18.42 18.03
N LYS A 27 -11.85 17.87 19.05
CA LYS A 27 -11.89 16.45 19.35
C LYS A 27 -13.29 15.92 19.16
N PRO A 28 -13.46 14.67 18.69
CA PRO A 28 -14.77 14.04 18.59
C PRO A 28 -15.38 13.78 19.97
N SER A 29 -16.63 13.30 20.01
CA SER A 29 -17.30 12.89 21.24
C SER A 29 -16.49 11.84 22.02
N ALA A 30 -16.76 11.73 23.31
CA ALA A 30 -15.99 10.85 24.22
C ALA A 30 -15.99 9.38 23.73
N GLU A 31 -17.11 8.90 23.20
CA GLU A 31 -17.26 7.54 22.70
C GLU A 31 -16.36 7.25 21.49
N ILE A 32 -16.28 8.21 20.57
CA ILE A 32 -15.39 8.12 19.40
C ILE A 32 -13.94 8.28 19.84
N LEU A 33 -13.65 9.24 20.73
CA LEU A 33 -12.30 9.50 21.21
C LEU A 33 -11.68 8.28 21.91
N GLN A 34 -12.47 7.56 22.72
CA GLN A 34 -12.03 6.35 23.40
C GLN A 34 -11.53 5.26 22.41
N LEU A 35 -12.18 5.16 21.25
CA LEU A 35 -11.80 4.21 20.20
C LEU A 35 -10.68 4.74 19.31
N ALA A 36 -10.59 6.05 19.12
CA ALA A 36 -9.58 6.67 18.26
C ALA A 36 -8.21 6.82 18.96
N ASP A 37 -8.21 7.12 20.27
CA ASP A 37 -6.98 7.33 21.03
C ASP A 37 -6.58 6.08 21.83
N PHE A 38 -6.08 5.08 21.14
CA PHE A 38 -5.67 3.80 21.72
C PHE A 38 -4.17 3.55 21.54
N GLN A 39 -3.61 2.66 22.38
CA GLN A 39 -2.25 2.18 22.21
C GLN A 39 -2.22 0.98 21.26
N ARG A 40 -1.46 1.13 20.20
CA ARG A 40 -1.27 0.08 19.18
C ARG A 40 -0.44 -1.07 19.76
N THR A 41 -0.83 -2.31 19.45
CA THR A 41 -0.02 -3.48 19.72
C THR A 41 1.25 -3.50 18.86
N PRO A 42 2.36 -4.11 19.34
CA PRO A 42 3.59 -4.18 18.55
C PRO A 42 3.43 -5.07 17.32
N SER A 43 4.18 -4.76 16.28
CA SER A 43 4.39 -5.68 15.18
C SER A 43 5.41 -6.74 15.59
N VAL A 44 5.15 -8.00 15.24
CA VAL A 44 6.03 -9.13 15.56
C VAL A 44 6.73 -9.60 14.31
N SER A 45 8.05 -9.75 14.36
CA SER A 45 8.82 -10.44 13.31
C SER A 45 9.64 -11.57 13.93
N MET A 46 9.77 -12.68 13.20
CA MET A 46 10.61 -13.81 13.57
C MET A 46 11.78 -13.95 12.60
N ASN A 47 12.90 -14.49 13.08
CA ASN A 47 13.98 -14.91 12.20
C ASN A 47 13.60 -16.21 11.43
N SER A 48 14.39 -16.56 10.39
CA SER A 48 14.10 -17.73 9.57
C SER A 48 14.22 -19.05 10.33
N LYS A 49 15.05 -19.09 11.37
CA LYS A 49 15.21 -20.25 12.27
C LYS A 49 14.05 -20.43 13.24
N LYS A 50 13.16 -19.41 13.35
CA LYS A 50 11.99 -19.41 14.21
C LYS A 50 12.33 -19.59 15.71
N ASP A 51 13.50 -19.09 16.11
CA ASP A 51 13.98 -19.16 17.50
C ASP A 51 14.00 -17.80 18.19
N TRP A 52 13.94 -16.68 17.44
CA TRP A 52 13.86 -15.32 17.97
C TRP A 52 12.63 -14.56 17.47
N MET A 53 12.04 -13.76 18.35
CA MET A 53 10.94 -12.83 18.07
C MET A 53 11.36 -11.40 18.43
N VAL A 54 11.04 -10.47 17.53
CA VAL A 54 11.26 -9.03 17.71
C VAL A 54 9.92 -8.32 17.71
N PHE A 55 9.67 -7.54 18.74
CA PHE A 55 8.45 -6.76 18.95
C PHE A 55 8.77 -5.29 18.73
N SER A 56 8.19 -4.73 17.66
CA SER A 56 8.40 -3.35 17.23
C SER A 56 7.20 -2.49 17.63
N TYR A 57 7.39 -1.60 18.58
CA TYR A 57 6.36 -0.69 19.09
C TYR A 57 6.36 0.61 18.31
N ARG A 58 5.20 1.09 17.94
CA ARG A 58 5.01 2.36 17.21
C ARG A 58 3.86 3.14 17.84
N PRO A 59 3.90 4.48 17.83
CA PRO A 59 2.74 5.29 18.15
C PRO A 59 1.61 5.00 17.15
N THR A 60 0.37 5.16 17.59
CA THR A 60 -0.81 4.97 16.74
C THR A 60 -0.84 6.00 15.62
N TYR A 61 -0.47 7.24 15.92
CA TYR A 61 -0.43 8.37 15.01
C TYR A 61 0.91 9.09 15.04
N LYS A 62 1.21 9.82 13.98
CA LYS A 62 2.18 10.93 14.03
C LYS A 62 1.54 12.13 14.73
N THR A 63 2.34 13.16 14.97
CA THR A 63 1.87 14.49 15.40
C THR A 63 1.94 15.48 14.24
N LEU A 64 1.29 16.60 14.36
CA LEU A 64 1.49 17.71 13.40
C LEU A 64 2.92 18.23 13.39
N ASP A 65 3.61 18.17 14.52
CA ASP A 65 5.03 18.53 14.59
C ASP A 65 5.89 17.60 13.74
N ASP A 66 5.59 16.29 13.73
CA ASP A 66 6.25 15.33 12.81
C ASP A 66 6.02 15.68 11.34
N LEU A 67 4.84 16.20 10.98
CA LEU A 67 4.52 16.64 9.61
C LEU A 67 5.05 18.04 9.27
N ASN A 68 5.35 18.85 10.28
CA ASN A 68 5.83 20.22 10.10
C ASN A 68 7.36 20.29 9.89
N GLN A 69 8.04 19.16 9.84
CA GLN A 69 9.47 19.11 9.54
C GLN A 69 9.75 19.59 8.09
N GLU A 70 10.96 20.09 7.87
CA GLU A 70 11.38 20.48 6.53
C GLU A 70 11.25 19.33 5.53
N GLU A 71 10.69 19.62 4.37
CA GLU A 71 10.48 18.65 3.31
C GLU A 71 10.84 19.24 1.95
N MET A 72 11.61 18.49 1.17
CA MET A 72 11.82 18.75 -0.25
C MET A 72 11.17 17.65 -1.10
N LYS A 73 10.48 18.10 -2.17
CA LYS A 73 9.74 17.24 -3.12
C LYS A 73 10.51 17.26 -4.44
N LEU A 74 11.22 16.18 -4.74
CA LEU A 74 12.18 16.11 -5.85
C LEU A 74 12.12 14.77 -6.57
N ALA A 75 11.81 14.78 -7.85
CA ALA A 75 11.78 13.59 -8.71
C ALA A 75 10.89 12.45 -8.19
N GLY A 76 9.77 12.78 -7.52
CA GLY A 76 8.86 11.83 -6.88
C GLY A 76 9.27 11.42 -5.46
N LEU A 77 10.39 11.92 -4.94
CA LEU A 77 10.79 11.75 -3.55
C LEU A 77 10.23 12.86 -2.66
N ARG A 78 10.00 12.51 -1.40
CA ARG A 78 9.78 13.44 -0.28
C ARG A 78 10.83 13.17 0.78
N VAL A 79 11.73 14.08 0.94
CA VAL A 79 12.91 13.93 1.80
C VAL A 79 13.02 15.08 2.78
N ASN A 80 13.46 14.78 3.99
CA ASN A 80 13.86 15.79 4.95
C ASN A 80 15.31 16.20 4.66
N PRO A 81 15.58 17.47 4.25
CA PRO A 81 16.90 17.89 3.83
C PRO A 81 17.90 18.00 5.01
N VAL A 82 17.42 18.08 6.23
CA VAL A 82 18.25 18.13 7.45
C VAL A 82 18.69 16.75 7.87
N THR A 83 17.74 15.83 8.02
CA THR A 83 18.00 14.49 8.55
C THR A 83 18.38 13.47 7.47
N ASN A 84 18.18 13.80 6.17
CA ASN A 84 18.55 12.95 5.02
C ASN A 84 17.88 11.57 5.05
N ILE A 85 16.58 11.58 5.35
CA ILE A 85 15.71 10.42 5.27
C ILE A 85 14.35 10.87 4.70
N SER A 86 13.57 9.93 4.18
CA SER A 86 12.21 10.22 3.70
C SER A 86 11.35 10.87 4.81
N SER A 87 10.67 11.97 4.51
CA SER A 87 9.72 12.63 5.42
C SER A 87 8.48 11.78 5.72
N SER A 88 8.20 10.79 4.87
CA SER A 88 7.05 9.87 5.02
C SER A 88 7.28 8.74 6.04
N VAL A 89 8.50 8.57 6.55
CA VAL A 89 8.85 7.46 7.45
C VAL A 89 8.01 7.47 8.72
N THR A 90 7.54 6.28 9.10
CA THR A 90 6.95 6.03 10.42
C THR A 90 7.96 5.28 11.28
N TYR A 91 8.28 5.85 12.43
CA TYR A 91 9.32 5.33 13.30
C TYR A 91 8.81 4.31 14.30
N ILE A 92 9.67 3.34 14.62
CA ILE A 92 9.54 2.46 15.77
C ILE A 92 10.07 3.23 16.97
N SER A 93 9.28 3.28 18.06
CA SER A 93 9.60 4.01 19.30
C SER A 93 10.19 3.12 20.38
N ASN A 94 10.12 1.80 20.24
CA ASN A 94 10.71 0.85 21.18
C ASN A 94 10.87 -0.53 20.53
N LEU A 95 11.86 -1.29 21.03
CA LEU A 95 12.07 -2.69 20.66
C LEU A 95 12.12 -3.55 21.91
N LYS A 96 11.40 -4.68 21.86
CA LYS A 96 11.58 -5.79 22.80
C LYS A 96 11.87 -7.06 22.02
N VAL A 97 12.54 -7.99 22.65
CA VAL A 97 12.90 -9.28 22.04
C VAL A 97 12.64 -10.42 23.01
N ARG A 98 12.43 -11.61 22.47
CA ARG A 98 12.45 -12.86 23.27
C ARG A 98 12.80 -14.06 22.38
N LYS A 99 13.26 -15.13 22.97
CA LYS A 99 13.32 -16.43 22.29
C LYS A 99 11.89 -16.97 22.09
N PHE A 100 11.69 -17.76 21.07
CA PHE A 100 10.35 -18.28 20.73
C PHE A 100 9.71 -19.08 21.88
N ASN A 101 10.51 -19.81 22.64
CA ASN A 101 10.08 -20.61 23.78
C ASN A 101 9.92 -19.82 25.10
N GLU A 102 10.35 -18.57 25.15
CA GLU A 102 10.14 -17.69 26.30
C GLU A 102 8.70 -17.16 26.29
N LYS A 103 8.14 -16.85 27.47
CA LYS A 103 6.78 -16.32 27.60
C LYS A 103 6.72 -14.79 27.65
N GLN A 104 7.78 -14.16 28.14
CA GLN A 104 7.82 -12.72 28.38
C GLN A 104 8.79 -12.02 27.45
N GLU A 105 8.36 -10.88 26.93
CA GLU A 105 9.19 -9.98 26.14
C GLU A 105 10.21 -9.28 27.07
N THR A 106 11.46 -9.19 26.62
CA THR A 106 12.52 -8.49 27.31
C THR A 106 12.80 -7.17 26.62
N GLN A 107 12.87 -6.09 27.39
CA GLN A 107 13.26 -4.78 26.91
C GLN A 107 14.69 -4.81 26.37
N VAL A 108 14.92 -4.28 25.16
CA VAL A 108 16.27 -4.07 24.62
C VAL A 108 16.97 -2.97 25.41
N ILE A 109 18.17 -3.27 25.91
CA ILE A 109 19.02 -2.35 26.67
C ILE A 109 19.84 -1.49 25.70
N GLY A 110 20.12 -0.24 26.07
CA GLY A 110 20.99 0.66 25.30
C GLY A 110 20.38 1.24 24.03
N LEU A 111 19.04 1.20 23.86
CA LEU A 111 18.37 1.92 22.79
C LEU A 111 18.64 3.44 22.87
N PRO A 112 18.56 4.18 21.74
CA PRO A 112 18.63 5.65 21.75
C PRO A 112 17.61 6.25 22.73
N GLN A 113 17.91 7.40 23.28
CA GLN A 113 16.91 8.21 23.98
C GLN A 113 15.89 8.72 22.96
N ASN A 114 14.57 8.56 23.23
CA ASN A 114 13.49 8.89 22.30
C ASN A 114 13.69 8.25 20.90
N PRO A 115 13.65 6.90 20.79
CA PRO A 115 14.03 6.22 19.56
C PRO A 115 13.14 6.59 18.39
N LYS A 116 13.77 6.93 17.27
CA LYS A 116 13.16 7.06 15.93
C LYS A 116 13.77 6.01 15.01
N ILE A 117 13.44 4.74 15.28
CA ILE A 117 14.03 3.57 14.65
C ILE A 117 13.34 3.23 13.34
N THR A 118 14.14 2.89 12.31
CA THR A 118 13.67 2.32 11.05
C THR A 118 14.74 1.43 10.41
N ASN A 119 14.49 0.89 9.21
CA ASN A 119 15.42 0.06 8.45
C ASN A 119 15.95 -1.16 9.23
N LEU A 120 15.10 -1.87 10.00
CA LEU A 120 15.51 -3.08 10.70
C LEU A 120 15.91 -4.17 9.68
N SER A 121 17.09 -4.77 9.88
CA SER A 121 17.62 -5.84 9.04
C SER A 121 18.37 -6.88 9.87
N TRP A 122 17.99 -8.14 9.71
CA TRP A 122 18.69 -9.27 10.31
C TRP A 122 20.08 -9.44 9.68
N SER A 123 21.08 -9.73 10.53
CA SER A 123 22.38 -10.21 10.02
C SER A 123 22.22 -11.57 9.32
N PRO A 124 23.08 -11.93 8.37
CA PRO A 124 23.00 -13.23 7.69
C PRO A 124 22.99 -14.45 8.61
N ASP A 125 23.69 -14.39 9.76
CA ASP A 125 23.67 -15.43 10.79
C ASP A 125 22.46 -15.36 11.74
N GLU A 126 21.66 -14.28 11.62
CA GLU A 126 20.45 -13.99 12.42
C GLU A 126 20.68 -13.82 13.92
N LYS A 127 21.92 -13.54 14.35
CA LYS A 127 22.24 -13.25 15.74
C LYS A 127 22.17 -11.77 16.09
N LYS A 128 22.11 -10.91 15.08
CA LYS A 128 22.05 -9.45 15.24
C LYS A 128 20.99 -8.82 14.39
N LEU A 129 20.57 -7.63 14.78
CA LEU A 129 19.77 -6.71 13.95
C LEU A 129 20.55 -5.41 13.77
N ALA A 130 20.70 -4.97 12.53
CA ALA A 130 21.04 -3.59 12.23
C ALA A 130 19.78 -2.75 12.10
N PHE A 131 19.84 -1.51 12.54
CA PHE A 131 18.76 -0.55 12.35
C PHE A 131 19.30 0.87 12.32
N THR A 132 18.51 1.79 11.76
CA THR A 132 18.83 3.21 11.82
C THR A 132 18.02 3.90 12.91
N ASN A 133 18.65 4.91 13.53
CA ASN A 133 17.97 5.87 14.40
C ASN A 133 18.10 7.27 13.80
N THR A 134 17.00 8.00 13.70
CA THR A 134 16.99 9.37 13.18
C THR A 134 17.04 10.35 14.34
N THR A 135 18.09 11.18 14.36
CA THR A 135 18.27 12.31 15.29
C THR A 135 17.72 13.59 14.67
N GLU A 136 17.83 14.71 15.34
CA GLU A 136 17.50 16.02 14.80
C GLU A 136 18.47 16.46 13.68
N LYS A 137 19.66 15.84 13.58
CA LYS A 137 20.72 16.23 12.64
C LYS A 137 20.93 15.27 11.49
N GLY A 138 20.54 14.00 11.66
CA GLY A 138 20.78 12.99 10.64
C GLY A 138 20.43 11.57 11.08
N VAL A 139 20.95 10.60 10.35
CA VAL A 139 20.66 9.17 10.55
C VAL A 139 21.90 8.44 11.02
N GLU A 140 21.76 7.71 12.12
CA GLU A 140 22.77 6.85 12.75
C GLU A 140 22.53 5.38 12.43
N LEU A 141 23.59 4.56 12.42
CA LEU A 141 23.52 3.11 12.34
C LEU A 141 23.76 2.48 13.72
N TRP A 142 22.90 1.54 14.06
CA TRP A 142 22.90 0.81 15.33
C TRP A 142 22.90 -0.69 15.11
N ILE A 143 23.50 -1.45 16.02
CA ILE A 143 23.47 -2.92 16.07
C ILE A 143 22.84 -3.36 17.37
N LEU A 144 21.85 -4.23 17.31
CA LEU A 144 21.30 -5.00 18.42
C LEU A 144 21.86 -6.42 18.36
N ASP A 145 22.54 -6.82 19.40
CA ASP A 145 22.93 -8.21 19.64
C ASP A 145 21.79 -8.92 20.40
N LEU A 146 21.28 -10.00 19.82
CA LEU A 146 20.10 -10.68 20.35
C LEU A 146 20.39 -11.50 21.60
N GLU A 147 21.56 -12.13 21.71
CA GLU A 147 21.89 -12.93 22.89
C GLU A 147 22.10 -12.07 24.14
N THR A 148 22.76 -10.93 24.00
CA THR A 148 22.93 -9.96 25.08
C THR A 148 21.75 -9.03 25.25
N ARG A 149 20.84 -8.97 24.24
CA ARG A 149 19.68 -8.06 24.14
C ARG A 149 20.08 -6.58 24.28
N THR A 150 21.27 -6.23 23.76
CA THR A 150 21.86 -4.90 23.91
C THR A 150 22.06 -4.25 22.54
N ALA A 151 21.61 -3.01 22.42
CA ALA A 151 21.83 -2.18 21.25
C ALA A 151 23.00 -1.21 21.47
N LYS A 152 23.81 -0.98 20.45
CA LYS A 152 24.88 0.02 20.44
C LYS A 152 24.94 0.79 19.14
N LYS A 153 25.30 2.06 19.21
CA LYS A 153 25.59 2.91 18.05
C LYS A 153 26.95 2.51 17.46
N ILE A 154 27.02 2.44 16.11
CA ILE A 154 28.26 2.13 15.40
C ILE A 154 28.66 3.18 14.36
N SER A 155 27.84 4.19 14.09
CA SER A 155 28.17 5.29 13.19
C SER A 155 27.82 6.66 13.79
N ASN A 156 28.36 7.73 13.19
CA ASN A 156 27.87 9.08 13.37
C ASN A 156 26.52 9.26 12.66
N ASP A 157 25.88 10.43 12.83
CA ASP A 157 24.57 10.80 12.27
C ASP A 157 24.66 11.32 10.81
N ASN A 158 25.49 10.69 10.00
CA ASN A 158 25.82 11.12 8.64
C ASN A 158 25.47 10.10 7.55
N LEU A 159 24.49 9.21 7.82
CA LEU A 159 24.02 8.28 6.81
C LEU A 159 23.06 9.00 5.84
N ASN A 160 23.08 8.59 4.57
CA ASN A 160 22.13 9.03 3.57
C ASN A 160 21.04 7.98 3.33
N ALA A 161 19.87 8.20 3.90
CA ALA A 161 18.69 7.34 3.78
C ALA A 161 17.62 7.92 2.82
N ASN A 162 17.96 8.87 1.95
CA ASN A 162 17.01 9.49 1.02
C ASN A 162 16.54 8.53 -0.09
N LEU A 163 17.36 7.52 -0.44
CA LEU A 163 17.03 6.49 -1.43
C LEU A 163 16.73 5.11 -0.79
N GLY A 164 16.02 5.09 0.33
CA GLY A 164 15.70 3.86 1.06
C GLY A 164 16.74 3.47 2.11
N SER A 165 16.80 2.17 2.47
CA SER A 165 17.75 1.69 3.50
C SER A 165 19.18 2.09 3.17
N PRO A 166 19.89 2.76 4.10
CA PRO A 166 21.24 3.25 3.84
C PRO A 166 22.32 2.18 4.02
N PHE A 167 21.97 0.93 4.27
CA PHE A 167 22.96 -0.11 4.51
C PHE A 167 22.51 -1.48 3.98
N VAL A 168 23.49 -2.37 3.77
CA VAL A 168 23.32 -3.80 3.50
C VAL A 168 24.39 -4.58 4.25
N TRP A 169 23.99 -5.70 4.88
CA TRP A 169 24.92 -6.61 5.54
C TRP A 169 25.84 -7.33 4.56
N LEU A 170 27.13 -7.45 4.87
CA LEU A 170 28.00 -8.43 4.25
C LEU A 170 27.75 -9.83 4.81
N LYS A 171 28.06 -10.87 4.04
CA LYS A 171 27.75 -12.26 4.40
C LYS A 171 28.43 -12.74 5.69
N ASN A 172 29.53 -12.11 6.06
CA ASN A 172 30.28 -12.43 7.29
C ASN A 172 29.57 -12.03 8.59
N SER A 173 28.42 -11.32 8.52
CA SER A 173 27.67 -10.80 9.70
C SER A 173 28.49 -9.91 10.63
N GLN A 174 29.63 -9.39 10.18
CA GLN A 174 30.54 -8.52 10.92
C GLN A 174 30.70 -7.14 10.29
N GLU A 175 30.29 -6.98 9.03
CA GLU A 175 30.43 -5.75 8.27
C GLU A 175 29.17 -5.42 7.48
N LEU A 176 29.01 -4.14 7.19
CA LEU A 176 27.94 -3.59 6.35
C LEU A 176 28.56 -2.66 5.32
N ILE A 177 27.96 -2.59 4.10
CA ILE A 177 28.18 -1.48 3.17
C ILE A 177 27.11 -0.43 3.48
N VAL A 178 27.55 0.81 3.64
CA VAL A 178 26.71 1.92 4.14
C VAL A 178 26.81 3.11 3.19
N ARG A 179 25.67 3.77 2.93
CA ARG A 179 25.60 5.07 2.24
C ARG A 179 25.82 6.18 3.24
N LYS A 180 26.90 6.95 3.07
CA LYS A 180 27.23 8.12 3.88
C LYS A 180 27.09 9.40 3.07
N LEU A 181 26.76 10.47 3.74
CA LEU A 181 26.81 11.81 3.15
C LEU A 181 28.26 12.16 2.79
N PRO A 182 28.52 12.66 1.56
CA PRO A 182 29.86 13.09 1.19
C PRO A 182 30.38 14.20 2.10
N ALA A 183 31.67 14.13 2.49
CA ALA A 183 32.27 15.12 3.37
C ALA A 183 32.25 16.54 2.77
N ASN A 184 32.41 16.67 1.46
CA ASN A 184 32.40 17.94 0.73
C ASN A 184 31.05 18.22 0.05
N ARG A 185 29.94 17.85 0.71
CA ARG A 185 28.59 18.08 0.18
C ARG A 185 28.32 19.58 0.06
N PRO A 186 27.90 20.09 -1.12
CA PRO A 186 27.54 21.48 -1.28
C PRO A 186 26.29 21.84 -0.48
N ALA A 187 26.14 23.13 -0.15
CA ALA A 187 24.94 23.65 0.47
C ALA A 187 23.75 23.53 -0.50
N LEU A 188 22.55 23.27 0.05
CA LEU A 188 21.33 23.25 -0.74
C LEU A 188 20.98 24.65 -1.23
N LEU A 189 20.52 24.72 -2.48
CA LEU A 189 20.03 25.95 -3.06
C LEU A 189 18.63 26.27 -2.52
N ASN A 190 18.34 27.55 -2.32
CA ASN A 190 17.08 28.03 -1.77
C ASN A 190 16.50 29.12 -2.67
N GLU A 191 15.28 28.97 -3.15
CA GLU A 191 14.59 29.90 -4.04
C GLU A 191 14.50 31.33 -3.48
N LYS A 192 14.47 31.52 -2.16
CA LYS A 192 14.45 32.84 -1.52
C LYS A 192 15.80 33.52 -1.53
N LYS A 193 16.91 32.78 -1.68
CA LYS A 193 18.28 33.28 -1.62
C LYS A 193 18.99 33.26 -2.98
N ASN A 194 18.54 32.39 -3.86
CA ASN A 194 19.16 32.14 -5.17
C ASN A 194 18.21 32.62 -6.27
N LEU A 195 18.64 33.53 -7.09
CA LEU A 195 17.87 33.97 -8.26
C LEU A 195 17.85 32.88 -9.32
N PRO A 196 16.72 32.65 -10.00
CA PRO A 196 16.68 31.78 -11.16
C PRO A 196 17.66 32.24 -12.23
N THR A 197 18.40 31.32 -12.83
CA THR A 197 19.37 31.63 -13.91
C THR A 197 18.71 31.79 -15.27
N GLY A 198 17.42 31.46 -15.39
CA GLY A 198 16.62 31.58 -16.61
C GLY A 198 15.23 31.04 -16.45
N PRO A 199 14.38 31.17 -17.49
CA PRO A 199 13.05 30.54 -17.50
C PRO A 199 13.15 29.02 -17.64
N ILE A 200 12.08 28.33 -17.23
CA ILE A 200 11.91 26.91 -17.51
C ILE A 200 11.38 26.77 -18.94
N VAL A 201 12.06 25.98 -19.77
CA VAL A 201 11.67 25.71 -21.16
C VAL A 201 11.46 24.22 -21.32
N SER A 202 10.27 23.83 -21.81
CA SER A 202 9.93 22.46 -22.16
C SER A 202 9.57 22.36 -23.63
N ASN A 203 10.14 21.40 -24.34
CA ASN A 203 9.91 21.18 -25.77
C ASN A 203 9.20 19.84 -26.00
N ALA A 204 8.32 19.78 -26.97
CA ALA A 204 7.74 18.55 -27.49
C ALA A 204 8.14 18.41 -28.97
N GLU A 205 8.76 17.25 -29.29
CA GLU A 205 9.26 16.98 -30.66
C GLU A 205 8.29 16.13 -31.49
N GLY A 206 7.00 16.13 -31.12
CA GLY A 206 5.96 15.40 -31.87
C GLY A 206 5.95 13.89 -31.64
N LYS A 207 6.74 13.35 -30.71
CA LYS A 207 6.68 11.94 -30.32
C LYS A 207 5.53 11.71 -29.35
N VAL A 208 4.67 10.73 -29.66
CA VAL A 208 3.57 10.36 -28.77
C VAL A 208 4.11 9.63 -27.54
N SER A 209 3.79 10.16 -26.36
CA SER A 209 4.07 9.52 -25.09
C SER A 209 2.87 9.69 -24.17
N GLN A 210 2.29 8.58 -23.71
CA GLN A 210 1.14 8.59 -22.82
C GLN A 210 1.60 8.36 -21.37
N ASN A 211 2.18 9.40 -20.79
CA ASN A 211 2.52 9.37 -19.36
C ASN A 211 1.28 9.69 -18.53
N ARG A 212 1.03 8.87 -17.51
CA ARG A 212 0.08 9.24 -16.45
C ARG A 212 0.59 10.47 -15.72
N THR A 213 -0.31 11.14 -15.02
CA THR A 213 0.02 12.29 -14.19
C THR A 213 0.91 11.86 -13.03
N TYR A 214 1.99 12.60 -12.78
CA TYR A 214 2.88 12.40 -11.64
C TYR A 214 2.90 13.63 -10.75
N GLN A 215 3.24 13.46 -9.47
CA GLN A 215 3.46 14.54 -8.52
C GLN A 215 4.91 14.58 -8.04
N ASP A 216 5.27 15.70 -7.41
CA ASP A 216 6.58 15.88 -6.77
C ASP A 216 7.77 15.74 -7.73
N LEU A 217 7.57 16.05 -9.03
CA LEU A 217 8.63 16.04 -10.06
C LEU A 217 9.62 17.18 -9.85
N LEU A 218 10.79 17.07 -10.49
CA LEU A 218 11.70 18.21 -10.64
C LEU A 218 11.03 19.30 -11.47
N LYS A 219 11.25 20.57 -11.13
CA LYS A 219 10.58 21.70 -11.78
C LYS A 219 11.56 22.66 -12.48
N ASN A 220 12.80 22.66 -12.04
CA ASN A 220 13.79 23.64 -12.50
C ASN A 220 15.23 23.14 -12.21
N PRO A 221 16.27 23.83 -12.73
CA PRO A 221 17.68 23.47 -12.49
C PRO A 221 18.10 23.49 -11.01
N MET A 222 17.43 24.27 -10.16
CA MET A 222 17.71 24.28 -8.72
C MET A 222 17.23 22.99 -8.06
N ASP A 223 16.04 22.52 -8.40
CA ASP A 223 15.53 21.21 -7.96
C ASP A 223 16.47 20.09 -8.41
N GLU A 224 16.97 20.15 -9.64
CA GLU A 224 17.93 19.18 -10.18
C GLU A 224 19.24 19.16 -9.37
N ALA A 225 19.79 20.34 -9.07
CA ALA A 225 21.01 20.46 -8.26
C ALA A 225 20.79 19.96 -6.81
N ASN A 226 19.64 20.30 -6.21
CA ASN A 226 19.27 19.84 -4.88
C ASN A 226 19.01 18.33 -4.85
N PHE A 227 18.35 17.76 -5.87
CA PHE A 227 18.18 16.33 -6.02
C PHE A 227 19.54 15.61 -6.05
N GLU A 228 20.45 16.07 -6.89
CA GLU A 228 21.80 15.51 -6.98
C GLU A 228 22.52 15.60 -5.62
N THR A 229 22.47 16.76 -4.97
CA THR A 229 23.09 16.98 -3.67
C THR A 229 22.54 16.06 -2.56
N LEU A 230 21.20 15.90 -2.51
CA LEU A 230 20.55 15.10 -1.49
C LEU A 230 20.70 13.60 -1.69
N THR A 231 20.84 13.14 -2.94
CA THR A 231 20.88 11.72 -3.26
C THR A 231 22.29 11.15 -3.40
N LYS A 232 23.32 11.98 -3.60
CA LYS A 232 24.72 11.54 -3.62
C LYS A 232 25.16 10.95 -2.29
N SER A 233 25.87 9.84 -2.36
CA SER A 233 26.44 9.14 -1.20
C SER A 233 27.82 8.61 -1.53
N GLU A 234 28.70 8.58 -0.56
CA GLU A 234 29.87 7.70 -0.57
C GLU A 234 29.47 6.32 -0.03
N LEU A 235 30.05 5.26 -0.56
CA LEU A 235 29.90 3.92 0.03
C LEU A 235 31.10 3.60 0.90
N VAL A 236 30.81 3.18 2.12
CA VAL A 236 31.80 2.84 3.14
C VAL A 236 31.47 1.47 3.70
N LYS A 237 32.48 0.63 3.96
CA LYS A 237 32.31 -0.56 4.77
C LYS A 237 32.47 -0.16 6.25
N ILE A 238 31.51 -0.56 7.08
CA ILE A 238 31.56 -0.35 8.54
C ILE A 238 31.49 -1.72 9.21
N ASN A 239 32.41 -2.00 10.12
CA ASN A 239 32.31 -3.20 10.93
C ASN A 239 31.39 -2.96 12.15
N ILE A 240 30.96 -4.04 12.80
CA ILE A 240 30.07 -3.98 13.95
C ILE A 240 30.67 -3.24 15.18
N ASN A 241 31.96 -2.90 15.15
CA ASN A 241 32.63 -2.08 16.17
C ASN A 241 32.79 -0.62 15.77
N GLY A 242 32.34 -0.24 14.55
CA GLY A 242 32.35 1.12 14.07
C GLY A 242 33.58 1.54 13.26
N ALA A 243 34.54 0.60 13.00
CA ALA A 243 35.67 0.92 12.13
C ALA A 243 35.22 0.99 10.66
N GLU A 244 35.65 2.03 9.96
CA GLU A 244 35.24 2.36 8.60
C GLU A 244 36.38 2.13 7.60
N THR A 245 36.02 1.67 6.40
CA THR A 245 36.93 1.55 5.26
C THR A 245 36.21 2.06 4.01
N PRO A 246 36.80 3.00 3.24
CA PRO A 246 36.19 3.47 1.99
C PRO A 246 35.94 2.32 1.01
N PHE A 247 34.81 2.36 0.29
CA PHE A 247 34.46 1.36 -0.69
C PHE A 247 34.25 1.94 -2.09
N LYS A 248 33.42 3.00 -2.22
CA LYS A 248 33.20 3.71 -3.49
C LYS A 248 33.07 5.21 -3.24
N SER A 249 33.61 6.00 -4.22
CA SER A 249 33.47 7.46 -4.23
C SER A 249 32.02 7.91 -4.38
N ALA A 250 31.75 9.19 -4.13
CA ALA A 250 30.39 9.74 -4.15
C ALA A 250 29.72 9.64 -5.53
N ASP A 251 28.52 9.03 -5.55
CA ASP A 251 27.62 8.94 -6.70
C ASP A 251 26.16 8.75 -6.20
N ILE A 252 25.19 8.72 -7.13
CA ILE A 252 23.75 8.52 -6.78
C ILE A 252 23.42 7.02 -6.78
N TYR A 253 23.72 6.37 -5.67
CA TYR A 253 23.50 4.93 -5.52
C TYR A 253 22.06 4.57 -5.21
N ALA A 254 21.31 4.10 -6.21
CA ALA A 254 19.92 3.69 -6.08
C ALA A 254 19.74 2.30 -5.43
N GLY A 255 20.64 1.35 -5.72
CA GLY A 255 20.55 -0.01 -5.21
C GLY A 255 21.92 -0.64 -4.92
N ILE A 256 21.99 -1.48 -3.89
CA ILE A 256 23.17 -2.25 -3.51
C ILE A 256 22.69 -3.66 -3.19
N GLN A 257 23.14 -4.66 -3.93
CA GLN A 257 22.73 -6.05 -3.77
C GLN A 257 23.95 -6.98 -3.78
N LEU A 258 24.11 -7.79 -2.74
CA LEU A 258 25.15 -8.82 -2.70
C LEU A 258 24.72 -10.05 -3.49
N SER A 259 25.68 -10.70 -4.14
CA SER A 259 25.48 -12.06 -4.63
C SER A 259 25.16 -13.02 -3.49
N PRO A 260 24.42 -14.10 -3.70
CA PRO A 260 24.07 -15.06 -2.65
C PRO A 260 25.30 -15.64 -1.90
N ASP A 261 26.42 -15.87 -2.60
CA ASP A 261 27.68 -16.31 -1.99
C ASP A 261 28.43 -15.18 -1.24
N GLY A 262 28.04 -13.91 -1.49
CA GLY A 262 28.65 -12.73 -0.90
C GLY A 262 29.96 -12.27 -1.55
N ASN A 263 30.39 -12.85 -2.68
CA ASN A 263 31.64 -12.51 -3.34
C ASN A 263 31.55 -11.27 -4.25
N TYR A 264 30.33 -10.91 -4.68
CA TYR A 264 30.08 -9.79 -5.57
C TYR A 264 29.04 -8.84 -5.01
N VAL A 265 29.12 -7.59 -5.43
CA VAL A 265 28.14 -6.53 -5.13
C VAL A 265 27.64 -5.93 -6.43
N MET A 266 26.35 -6.04 -6.72
CA MET A 266 25.72 -5.29 -7.81
C MET A 266 25.27 -3.94 -7.28
N ILE A 267 25.72 -2.86 -7.92
CA ILE A 267 25.39 -1.48 -7.57
C ILE A 267 24.66 -0.85 -8.75
N SER A 268 23.49 -0.29 -8.48
CA SER A 268 22.72 0.50 -9.43
C SER A 268 22.90 1.98 -9.14
N THR A 269 23.29 2.76 -10.16
CA THR A 269 23.61 4.18 -10.04
C THR A 269 22.75 4.98 -11.00
N ILE A 270 22.03 6.00 -10.50
CA ILE A 270 21.26 6.94 -11.32
C ILE A 270 22.22 7.89 -12.03
N LYS A 271 21.97 8.15 -13.31
CA LYS A 271 22.79 9.01 -14.19
C LYS A 271 21.97 10.17 -14.76
N LYS A 272 22.66 11.19 -15.25
CA LYS A 272 22.06 12.26 -16.06
C LYS A 272 21.83 11.78 -17.50
N PRO A 273 20.88 12.42 -18.24
CA PRO A 273 20.06 13.57 -17.82
C PRO A 273 18.90 13.15 -16.90
N PHE A 274 18.54 14.04 -15.96
CA PHE A 274 17.30 13.90 -15.19
C PHE A 274 16.12 14.44 -15.98
N SER A 275 14.88 14.16 -15.52
CA SER A 275 13.65 14.57 -16.20
C SER A 275 12.76 15.43 -15.32
N TYR A 276 12.03 16.36 -15.94
CA TYR A 276 10.99 17.17 -15.30
C TYR A 276 9.57 16.61 -15.53
N ILE A 277 9.43 15.53 -16.32
CA ILE A 277 8.12 14.96 -16.68
C ILE A 277 7.90 13.54 -16.18
N VAL A 278 8.94 12.88 -15.67
CA VAL A 278 8.87 11.54 -15.09
C VAL A 278 9.65 11.46 -13.76
N PRO A 279 9.26 10.57 -12.83
CA PRO A 279 9.97 10.41 -11.55
C PRO A 279 11.30 9.66 -11.72
N LEU A 280 12.12 9.67 -10.66
CA LEU A 280 13.45 9.05 -10.60
C LEU A 280 13.49 7.58 -11.03
N SER A 281 12.39 6.84 -10.88
CA SER A 281 12.30 5.44 -11.31
C SER A 281 12.43 5.24 -12.82
N ARG A 282 12.33 6.33 -13.58
CA ARG A 282 12.50 6.35 -15.02
C ARG A 282 13.76 7.09 -15.50
N PHE A 283 14.60 7.54 -14.57
CA PHE A 283 15.88 8.18 -14.91
C PHE A 283 16.88 7.15 -15.45
N PRO A 284 17.91 7.60 -16.19
CA PRO A 284 18.97 6.72 -16.63
C PRO A 284 19.63 6.01 -15.45
N MET A 285 19.90 4.73 -15.60
CA MET A 285 20.48 3.92 -14.53
C MET A 285 21.47 2.91 -15.09
N THR A 286 22.67 2.86 -14.51
CA THR A 286 23.68 1.86 -14.82
C THR A 286 23.77 0.86 -13.67
N ALA A 287 23.70 -0.44 -13.96
CA ALA A 287 23.98 -1.51 -13.00
C ALA A 287 25.34 -2.13 -13.28
N GLN A 288 26.19 -2.15 -12.27
CA GLN A 288 27.56 -2.65 -12.32
C GLN A 288 27.81 -3.65 -11.21
N VAL A 289 28.53 -4.71 -11.52
CA VAL A 289 28.99 -5.72 -10.56
C VAL A 289 30.44 -5.44 -10.20
N PHE A 290 30.72 -5.43 -8.91
CA PHE A 290 32.03 -5.23 -8.31
C PHE A 290 32.40 -6.43 -7.44
N ASP A 291 33.72 -6.67 -7.27
CA ASP A 291 34.22 -7.52 -6.19
C ASP A 291 34.14 -6.82 -4.83
N LEU A 292 34.43 -7.53 -3.75
CA LEU A 292 34.43 -6.95 -2.41
C LEU A 292 35.57 -5.93 -2.15
N GLN A 293 36.54 -5.83 -3.02
CA GLN A 293 37.58 -4.81 -3.01
C GLN A 293 37.15 -3.53 -3.72
N GLY A 294 36.00 -3.54 -4.42
CA GLY A 294 35.45 -2.41 -5.15
C GLY A 294 35.94 -2.33 -6.60
N ASN A 295 36.65 -3.35 -7.10
CA ASN A 295 37.05 -3.39 -8.50
C ASN A 295 35.86 -3.75 -9.39
N LEU A 296 35.73 -3.08 -10.54
CA LEU A 296 34.68 -3.35 -11.50
C LEU A 296 34.91 -4.72 -12.17
N VAL A 297 33.91 -5.59 -12.07
CA VAL A 297 33.89 -6.89 -12.77
C VAL A 297 33.18 -6.74 -14.11
N LYS A 298 31.96 -6.16 -14.11
CA LYS A 298 31.16 -6.01 -15.33
C LYS A 298 30.11 -4.89 -15.18
N THR A 299 29.89 -4.13 -16.25
CA THR A 299 28.65 -3.39 -16.44
C THR A 299 27.60 -4.33 -17.00
N VAL A 300 26.54 -4.63 -16.23
CA VAL A 300 25.54 -5.64 -16.58
C VAL A 300 24.29 -5.05 -17.18
N ASN A 301 23.99 -3.78 -16.92
CA ASN A 301 22.86 -3.08 -17.50
C ASN A 301 23.15 -1.58 -17.63
N ASP A 302 22.63 -0.97 -18.70
CA ASP A 302 22.65 0.46 -18.91
C ASP A 302 21.27 0.87 -19.46
N VAL A 303 20.49 1.56 -18.64
CA VAL A 303 19.12 1.93 -18.92
C VAL A 303 19.08 3.42 -19.27
N PRO A 304 18.64 3.81 -20.47
CA PRO A 304 18.49 5.21 -20.84
C PRO A 304 17.30 5.87 -20.12
N LEU A 305 17.20 7.19 -20.21
CA LEU A 305 16.03 7.95 -19.75
C LEU A 305 14.75 7.43 -20.44
N ASN A 306 13.76 7.08 -19.63
CA ASN A 306 12.53 6.46 -20.09
C ASN A 306 11.32 7.41 -19.96
N GLU A 307 11.28 8.46 -20.78
CA GLU A 307 10.15 9.39 -20.84
C GLU A 307 9.01 8.87 -21.73
N ILE A 308 9.32 8.01 -22.69
CA ILE A 308 8.37 7.51 -23.68
C ILE A 308 8.10 6.05 -23.43
N MET A 309 6.85 5.73 -23.13
CA MET A 309 6.35 4.35 -22.96
C MET A 309 5.21 4.07 -23.92
N PRO A 310 5.10 2.85 -24.45
CA PRO A 310 3.91 2.42 -25.17
C PRO A 310 2.67 2.46 -24.25
N LYS A 311 1.48 2.62 -24.86
CA LYS A 311 0.20 2.65 -24.15
C LYS A 311 -0.11 1.28 -23.52
N GLY A 312 -0.73 1.30 -22.35
CA GLY A 312 -1.33 0.13 -21.69
C GLY A 312 -0.55 -0.41 -20.51
N PHE A 313 -1.28 -1.09 -19.62
CA PHE A 313 -0.72 -1.58 -18.36
C PHE A 313 0.20 -2.80 -18.50
N SER A 314 0.07 -3.55 -19.60
CA SER A 314 0.99 -4.63 -19.95
C SER A 314 2.15 -4.15 -20.83
N SER A 315 2.26 -2.84 -21.08
CA SER A 315 3.41 -2.26 -21.81
C SER A 315 4.60 -2.07 -20.86
N VAL A 316 5.80 -2.31 -21.37
CA VAL A 316 7.05 -2.22 -20.61
C VAL A 316 8.14 -1.54 -21.45
N ARG A 317 9.19 -1.06 -20.80
CA ARG A 317 10.37 -0.57 -21.53
C ARG A 317 11.11 -1.70 -22.25
N THR A 318 11.85 -1.36 -23.27
CA THR A 318 12.79 -2.27 -23.95
C THR A 318 14.08 -2.45 -23.15
N GLY A 319 14.90 -3.42 -23.55
CA GLY A 319 16.18 -3.78 -22.92
C GLY A 319 15.99 -4.54 -21.61
N LYS A 320 17.11 -4.80 -20.94
CA LYS A 320 17.16 -5.64 -19.72
C LYS A 320 16.39 -5.01 -18.59
N ARG A 321 15.40 -5.71 -18.03
CA ARG A 321 14.57 -5.32 -16.87
C ARG A 321 14.52 -6.45 -15.85
N ASN A 322 14.04 -6.18 -14.64
CA ASN A 322 13.94 -7.12 -13.52
C ASN A 322 15.26 -7.81 -13.17
N MET A 323 16.40 -7.13 -13.39
CA MET A 323 17.72 -7.71 -13.12
C MET A 323 17.94 -7.92 -11.62
N SER A 324 18.25 -9.14 -11.23
CA SER A 324 18.51 -9.52 -9.83
C SER A 324 19.37 -10.77 -9.76
N TRP A 325 19.92 -11.04 -8.57
CA TRP A 325 20.60 -12.30 -8.31
C TRP A 325 19.60 -13.46 -8.24
N ARG A 326 19.96 -14.60 -8.83
CA ARG A 326 19.26 -15.86 -8.63
C ARG A 326 19.48 -16.33 -7.19
N ALA A 327 18.40 -16.68 -6.49
CA ALA A 327 18.48 -17.14 -5.11
C ALA A 327 19.09 -18.53 -4.95
N ASP A 328 18.99 -19.37 -5.98
CA ASP A 328 19.41 -20.78 -6.00
C ASP A 328 20.87 -20.98 -6.40
N LYS A 329 21.59 -19.90 -6.78
CA LYS A 329 22.97 -19.98 -7.26
C LYS A 329 23.91 -19.05 -6.51
N PRO A 330 25.22 -19.38 -6.38
CA PRO A 330 26.15 -18.54 -5.63
C PRO A 330 26.30 -17.14 -6.22
N ALA A 331 26.44 -17.01 -7.54
CA ALA A 331 26.63 -15.72 -8.21
C ALA A 331 26.13 -15.79 -9.66
N SER A 332 24.84 -15.76 -9.86
CA SER A 332 24.19 -15.73 -11.16
C SER A 332 23.11 -14.68 -11.18
N LEU A 333 23.09 -13.83 -12.19
CA LEU A 333 22.01 -12.88 -12.44
C LEU A 333 20.91 -13.51 -13.29
N TYR A 334 19.68 -13.03 -13.13
CA TYR A 334 18.64 -13.15 -14.14
C TYR A 334 18.12 -11.79 -14.54
N PHE A 335 17.58 -11.69 -15.74
CA PHE A 335 16.89 -10.51 -16.24
C PHE A 335 15.89 -10.88 -17.33
N VAL A 336 15.06 -9.94 -17.75
CA VAL A 336 13.98 -10.16 -18.71
C VAL A 336 14.07 -9.12 -19.81
N GLU A 337 13.83 -9.54 -21.04
CA GLU A 337 13.70 -8.66 -22.21
C GLU A 337 12.37 -8.86 -22.91
N ALA A 338 11.78 -7.76 -23.41
CA ALA A 338 10.54 -7.82 -24.16
C ALA A 338 10.78 -8.21 -25.61
N LEU A 339 10.07 -9.22 -26.10
CA LEU A 339 10.17 -9.72 -27.46
C LEU A 339 9.27 -8.97 -28.47
N ASP A 340 8.28 -8.21 -27.96
CA ASP A 340 7.35 -7.39 -28.74
C ASP A 340 7.71 -5.90 -28.75
N GLY A 341 8.93 -5.56 -28.34
CA GLY A 341 9.39 -4.19 -28.17
C GLY A 341 8.75 -3.48 -26.96
N GLY A 342 8.15 -4.22 -26.04
CA GLY A 342 7.48 -3.71 -24.86
C GLY A 342 6.08 -3.15 -25.11
N ASP A 343 5.57 -3.24 -26.32
CA ASP A 343 4.29 -2.69 -26.75
C ASP A 343 3.20 -3.77 -26.72
N GLN A 344 2.24 -3.65 -25.78
CA GLN A 344 1.15 -4.62 -25.66
C GLN A 344 0.26 -4.71 -26.89
N SER A 345 0.19 -3.67 -27.72
CA SER A 345 -0.64 -3.66 -28.94
C SER A 345 -0.09 -4.54 -30.05
N LYS A 346 1.20 -4.85 -30.04
CA LYS A 346 1.83 -5.72 -31.03
C LYS A 346 1.44 -7.16 -30.78
N LYS A 347 1.10 -7.89 -31.83
CA LYS A 347 0.88 -9.35 -31.75
C LYS A 347 2.22 -10.06 -31.65
N ALA A 348 2.36 -10.93 -30.66
CA ALA A 348 3.55 -11.77 -30.47
C ALA A 348 3.11 -13.10 -29.84
N GLU A 349 3.79 -14.19 -30.23
CA GLU A 349 3.56 -15.51 -29.63
C GLU A 349 4.09 -15.56 -28.19
N PHE A 350 5.26 -14.95 -27.99
CA PHE A 350 5.89 -14.78 -26.68
C PHE A 350 6.13 -13.28 -26.45
N ARG A 351 5.86 -12.84 -25.25
CA ARG A 351 5.97 -11.42 -24.86
C ARG A 351 7.29 -11.08 -24.24
N ASP A 352 7.83 -11.99 -23.44
CA ASP A 352 9.07 -11.79 -22.70
C ASP A 352 9.99 -13.02 -22.78
N GLU A 353 11.30 -12.79 -22.68
CA GLU A 353 12.31 -13.81 -22.54
C GLU A 353 13.13 -13.57 -21.28
N ILE A 354 13.32 -14.63 -20.49
CA ILE A 354 14.08 -14.63 -19.25
C ILE A 354 15.48 -15.16 -19.57
N PHE A 355 16.49 -14.43 -19.12
CA PHE A 355 17.90 -14.79 -19.29
C PHE A 355 18.56 -15.05 -17.94
N THR A 356 19.60 -15.88 -17.95
CA THR A 356 20.52 -16.08 -16.83
C THR A 356 21.93 -15.72 -17.23
N TRP A 357 22.75 -15.20 -16.31
CA TRP A 357 24.11 -14.75 -16.56
C TRP A 357 24.99 -15.02 -15.37
N ASP A 358 25.89 -15.98 -15.51
CA ASP A 358 26.74 -16.46 -14.42
C ASP A 358 28.00 -15.61 -14.29
N ALA A 359 28.44 -15.38 -13.05
CA ALA A 359 29.73 -14.76 -12.76
C ALA A 359 30.90 -15.62 -13.34
N PRO A 360 31.99 -14.99 -13.77
CA PRO A 360 32.33 -13.56 -13.73
C PRO A 360 31.80 -12.74 -14.92
N PHE A 361 30.70 -13.15 -15.57
CA PHE A 361 30.02 -12.46 -16.68
C PHE A 361 30.86 -12.33 -17.96
N SER A 362 31.80 -13.23 -18.18
CA SER A 362 32.64 -13.26 -19.37
C SER A 362 31.94 -13.91 -20.58
N ALA A 363 31.01 -14.85 -20.30
CA ALA A 363 30.18 -15.46 -21.32
C ALA A 363 28.94 -14.61 -21.59
N GLU A 364 28.30 -14.82 -22.75
CA GLU A 364 27.01 -14.20 -23.07
C GLU A 364 25.89 -14.77 -22.17
N PRO A 365 24.85 -13.96 -21.88
CA PRO A 365 23.67 -14.43 -21.18
C PRO A 365 23.00 -15.60 -21.91
N LYS A 366 22.48 -16.55 -21.18
CA LYS A 366 21.75 -17.71 -21.73
C LYS A 366 20.24 -17.52 -21.56
N SER A 367 19.48 -17.83 -22.61
CA SER A 367 18.02 -17.91 -22.53
C SER A 367 17.59 -18.99 -21.55
N LEU A 368 16.67 -18.69 -20.67
CA LEU A 368 16.16 -19.62 -19.67
C LEU A 368 14.76 -20.11 -20.07
N MET A 369 13.84 -19.19 -20.39
CA MET A 369 12.53 -19.49 -20.97
C MET A 369 11.88 -18.25 -21.59
N LYS A 370 10.84 -18.47 -22.40
CA LYS A 370 9.96 -17.41 -22.92
C LYS A 370 8.57 -17.51 -22.29
N THR A 371 7.94 -16.37 -22.01
CA THR A 371 6.60 -16.30 -21.46
C THR A 371 5.60 -15.80 -22.51
N LYS A 372 4.38 -16.33 -22.49
CA LYS A 372 3.32 -15.94 -23.43
C LYS A 372 2.72 -14.57 -23.10
N GLN A 373 2.82 -14.18 -21.84
CA GLN A 373 2.34 -12.89 -21.31
C GLN A 373 3.53 -12.13 -20.71
N ARG A 374 3.28 -10.98 -20.06
CA ARG A 374 4.35 -10.24 -19.37
C ARG A 374 4.84 -10.99 -18.14
N PHE A 375 6.12 -11.15 -18.05
CA PHE A 375 6.78 -11.69 -16.87
C PHE A 375 6.29 -10.95 -15.60
N ALA A 376 5.76 -11.71 -14.66
CA ALA A 376 5.28 -11.21 -13.36
C ALA A 376 6.22 -11.59 -12.21
N GLY A 377 6.94 -12.71 -12.31
CA GLY A 377 7.87 -13.13 -11.26
C GLY A 377 8.46 -14.52 -11.49
N ILE A 378 9.53 -14.81 -10.75
CA ILE A 378 10.17 -16.11 -10.69
C ILE A 378 10.52 -16.45 -9.23
N GLN A 379 10.20 -17.66 -8.79
CA GLN A 379 10.61 -18.23 -7.51
C GLN A 379 11.50 -19.44 -7.78
N PHE A 380 12.75 -19.34 -7.39
CA PHE A 380 13.69 -20.46 -7.48
C PHE A 380 13.48 -21.39 -6.27
N GLY A 381 13.58 -22.69 -6.50
CA GLY A 381 13.65 -23.71 -5.46
C GLY A 381 15.04 -24.29 -5.36
N ASN A 382 15.54 -24.80 -6.46
CA ASN A 382 16.89 -25.34 -6.61
C ASN A 382 17.29 -25.35 -8.10
N GLU A 383 18.42 -25.97 -8.45
CA GLU A 383 18.91 -26.03 -9.84
C GLU A 383 17.95 -26.70 -10.85
N GLU A 384 16.99 -27.52 -10.37
CA GLU A 384 16.05 -28.27 -11.22
C GLU A 384 14.61 -27.78 -11.14
N ASN A 385 14.28 -26.95 -10.16
CA ASN A 385 12.90 -26.55 -9.91
C ASN A 385 12.80 -25.06 -9.63
N ALA A 386 12.03 -24.37 -10.45
CA ALA A 386 11.58 -23.01 -10.26
C ALA A 386 10.13 -22.86 -10.73
N VAL A 387 9.46 -21.83 -10.27
CA VAL A 387 8.13 -21.46 -10.70
C VAL A 387 8.18 -20.06 -11.28
N VAL A 388 7.68 -19.91 -12.51
CA VAL A 388 7.59 -18.63 -13.22
C VAL A 388 6.13 -18.25 -13.37
N MET A 389 5.83 -16.97 -13.21
CA MET A 389 4.51 -16.41 -13.43
C MET A 389 4.59 -15.33 -14.51
N ASP A 390 3.60 -15.31 -15.38
CA ASP A 390 3.32 -14.19 -16.27
C ASP A 390 1.86 -13.72 -16.11
N SER A 391 1.57 -12.53 -16.57
CA SER A 391 0.23 -11.94 -16.45
C SER A 391 -0.11 -11.02 -17.62
N TRP A 392 -1.43 -10.89 -17.87
CA TRP A 392 -1.96 -9.96 -18.85
C TRP A 392 -3.08 -9.13 -18.27
N TYR A 393 -2.88 -7.82 -18.23
CA TYR A 393 -3.79 -6.91 -17.52
C TYR A 393 -5.21 -6.90 -18.11
N ASP A 394 -5.35 -6.83 -19.43
CA ASP A 394 -6.66 -6.66 -20.07
C ASP A 394 -7.60 -7.84 -19.85
N THR A 395 -7.06 -9.05 -19.74
CA THR A 395 -7.82 -10.30 -19.51
C THR A 395 -7.82 -10.74 -18.07
N ARG A 396 -7.00 -10.09 -17.19
CA ARG A 396 -6.74 -10.57 -15.83
C ARG A 396 -6.17 -11.99 -15.76
N SER A 397 -5.67 -12.52 -16.88
CA SER A 397 -5.04 -13.85 -16.90
C SER A 397 -3.70 -13.82 -16.18
N THR A 398 -3.45 -14.84 -15.39
CA THR A 398 -2.14 -15.17 -14.79
C THR A 398 -1.84 -16.61 -15.06
N LYS A 399 -0.71 -16.86 -15.74
CA LYS A 399 -0.21 -18.21 -16.01
C LYS A 399 0.94 -18.53 -15.06
N THR A 400 0.99 -19.76 -14.62
CA THR A 400 2.09 -20.29 -13.81
C THR A 400 2.76 -21.41 -14.56
N TYR A 401 4.08 -21.36 -14.58
CA TYR A 401 4.92 -22.35 -15.27
C TYR A 401 5.85 -23.01 -14.27
N PHE A 402 6.00 -24.33 -14.37
CA PHE A 402 7.19 -25.02 -13.91
C PHE A 402 8.36 -24.66 -14.86
N LEU A 403 9.53 -24.50 -14.30
CA LEU A 403 10.79 -24.31 -15.03
C LEU A 403 11.85 -25.18 -14.39
N ASN A 404 12.59 -25.93 -15.21
CA ASN A 404 13.86 -26.53 -14.82
C ASN A 404 14.98 -25.55 -15.18
N PRO A 405 15.61 -24.85 -14.20
CA PRO A 405 16.61 -23.83 -14.51
C PRO A 405 17.91 -24.39 -15.12
N LYS A 406 18.17 -25.67 -14.95
CA LYS A 406 19.36 -26.35 -15.48
C LYS A 406 19.22 -26.66 -16.96
N THR A 407 18.05 -27.12 -17.39
CA THR A 407 17.81 -27.55 -18.79
C THR A 407 17.08 -26.51 -19.62
N GLY A 408 16.37 -25.58 -19.01
CA GLY A 408 15.43 -24.63 -19.64
C GLY A 408 14.08 -25.27 -20.00
N GLU A 409 13.84 -26.55 -19.64
CA GLU A 409 12.56 -27.19 -19.83
C GLU A 409 11.49 -26.50 -18.99
N SER A 410 10.36 -26.14 -19.61
CA SER A 410 9.27 -25.47 -18.95
C SER A 410 7.90 -26.06 -19.33
N LYS A 411 6.94 -25.99 -18.40
CA LYS A 411 5.60 -26.47 -18.60
C LYS A 411 4.59 -25.54 -17.93
N GLU A 412 3.55 -25.11 -18.67
CA GLU A 412 2.41 -24.40 -18.09
C GLU A 412 1.65 -25.35 -17.14
N ILE A 413 1.51 -24.97 -15.89
CA ILE A 413 0.88 -25.79 -14.84
C ILE A 413 -0.43 -25.18 -14.32
N ALA A 414 -0.66 -23.89 -14.56
CA ALA A 414 -1.92 -23.22 -14.25
C ALA A 414 -2.15 -22.00 -15.15
N ASP A 415 -3.42 -21.75 -15.46
CA ASP A 415 -3.92 -20.52 -16.08
C ASP A 415 -5.20 -20.13 -15.35
N ARG A 416 -5.23 -18.94 -14.74
CA ARG A 416 -6.38 -18.47 -13.99
C ARG A 416 -6.62 -16.98 -14.15
N ASN A 417 -7.82 -16.53 -13.86
CA ASN A 417 -8.10 -15.12 -13.67
C ASN A 417 -7.49 -14.67 -12.33
N SER A 418 -6.65 -13.62 -12.32
CA SER A 418 -6.02 -13.07 -11.12
C SER A 418 -7.03 -12.48 -10.12
N GLN A 419 -8.24 -12.14 -10.58
CA GLN A 419 -9.33 -11.65 -9.73
C GLN A 419 -10.17 -12.80 -9.13
N ASP A 420 -9.93 -14.07 -9.55
CA ASP A 420 -10.60 -15.23 -9.00
C ASP A 420 -9.94 -15.68 -7.68
N VAL A 421 -10.48 -15.19 -6.57
CA VAL A 421 -9.97 -15.52 -5.23
C VAL A 421 -10.35 -16.93 -4.77
N TYR A 422 -11.38 -17.55 -5.39
CA TYR A 422 -11.78 -18.92 -5.07
C TYR A 422 -10.87 -19.96 -5.71
N ALA A 423 -10.23 -19.62 -6.83
CA ALA A 423 -9.27 -20.46 -7.53
C ALA A 423 -7.81 -20.18 -7.10
N ASP A 424 -7.57 -19.40 -6.04
CA ASP A 424 -6.22 -19.11 -5.58
C ASP A 424 -5.54 -20.36 -4.99
N PRO A 425 -4.44 -20.85 -5.58
CA PRO A 425 -3.75 -22.05 -5.12
C PRO A 425 -2.91 -21.81 -3.86
N GLY A 426 -2.81 -20.57 -3.39
CA GLY A 426 -1.93 -20.18 -2.31
C GLY A 426 -0.48 -19.93 -2.76
N ASN A 427 0.40 -19.71 -1.78
CA ASN A 427 1.79 -19.38 -1.98
C ASN A 427 2.71 -20.52 -1.52
N PHE A 428 3.80 -20.75 -2.26
CA PHE A 428 4.79 -21.72 -1.84
C PHE A 428 5.48 -21.31 -0.53
N GLN A 429 5.58 -22.25 0.39
CA GLN A 429 6.45 -22.13 1.56
C GLN A 429 7.90 -21.94 1.11
N THR A 430 8.58 -20.99 1.73
CA THR A 430 10.00 -20.73 1.46
C THR A 430 10.86 -20.93 2.69
N ASP A 431 12.07 -21.43 2.49
CA ASP A 431 13.10 -21.54 3.52
C ASP A 431 14.42 -20.96 3.00
N LYS A 432 15.33 -20.59 3.90
CA LYS A 432 16.68 -20.17 3.51
C LYS A 432 17.53 -21.38 3.09
N ASN A 433 18.18 -21.25 1.93
CA ASN A 433 19.17 -22.21 1.46
C ASN A 433 20.55 -21.96 2.09
N GLU A 434 21.57 -22.70 1.63
CA GLU A 434 22.97 -22.58 2.06
C GLU A 434 23.58 -21.19 1.81
N PHE A 435 23.01 -20.43 0.87
CA PHE A 435 23.42 -19.04 0.62
C PHE A 435 22.68 -18.04 1.50
N GLY A 436 21.75 -18.49 2.35
CA GLY A 436 20.90 -17.63 3.17
C GLY A 436 19.81 -16.89 2.37
N GLN A 437 19.52 -17.34 1.15
CA GLN A 437 18.48 -16.80 0.29
C GLN A 437 17.19 -17.60 0.43
N TYR A 438 16.03 -16.92 0.43
CA TYR A 438 14.75 -17.61 0.43
C TYR A 438 14.48 -18.25 -0.92
N VAL A 439 14.25 -19.55 -0.90
CA VAL A 439 13.89 -20.39 -2.05
C VAL A 439 12.65 -21.22 -1.70
N ILE A 440 11.94 -21.75 -2.70
CA ILE A 440 10.86 -22.70 -2.45
C ILE A 440 11.39 -23.88 -1.64
N SER A 441 10.74 -24.20 -0.51
CA SER A 441 11.13 -25.31 0.36
C SER A 441 10.75 -26.63 -0.28
N ILE A 442 11.70 -27.25 -1.00
CA ILE A 442 11.49 -28.53 -1.71
C ILE A 442 12.15 -29.64 -0.95
N LYS A 443 11.35 -30.66 -0.58
CA LYS A 443 11.83 -31.90 0.07
C LYS A 443 11.30 -33.12 -0.70
N ASN A 444 12.18 -33.97 -1.16
CA ASN A 444 11.83 -35.16 -1.95
C ASN A 444 10.96 -34.87 -3.19
N GLY A 445 11.22 -33.73 -3.88
CA GLY A 445 10.48 -33.27 -5.05
C GLY A 445 9.10 -32.69 -4.75
N LYS A 446 8.81 -32.36 -3.50
CA LYS A 446 7.53 -31.80 -3.05
C LYS A 446 7.72 -30.49 -2.29
N ALA A 447 6.75 -29.59 -2.39
CA ALA A 447 6.68 -28.34 -1.64
C ALA A 447 5.30 -28.16 -1.03
N HIS A 448 5.17 -27.23 -0.11
CA HIS A 448 3.87 -26.87 0.48
C HIS A 448 3.36 -25.56 -0.06
N LEU A 449 2.05 -25.47 -0.25
CA LEU A 449 1.31 -24.24 -0.56
C LEU A 449 0.47 -23.87 0.65
N ILE A 450 0.47 -22.59 1.02
CA ILE A 450 -0.39 -22.00 2.05
C ILE A 450 -1.34 -21.05 1.35
N GLY A 451 -2.66 -21.26 1.51
CA GLY A 451 -3.68 -20.47 0.87
C GLY A 451 -4.77 -19.98 1.84
N ASP A 452 -5.40 -18.87 1.49
CA ASP A 452 -6.48 -18.25 2.27
C ASP A 452 -7.78 -19.06 2.24
N GLY A 453 -7.99 -19.84 1.19
CA GLY A 453 -9.11 -20.78 1.08
C GLY A 453 -10.48 -20.13 1.02
N PHE A 454 -10.61 -18.99 0.34
CA PHE A 454 -11.92 -18.40 0.09
C PHE A 454 -12.78 -19.30 -0.78
N THR A 455 -14.04 -19.40 -0.43
CA THR A 455 -15.07 -20.15 -1.16
C THR A 455 -16.41 -19.44 -1.03
N LYS A 456 -17.43 -19.87 -1.79
CA LYS A 456 -18.80 -19.34 -1.63
C LYS A 456 -19.37 -19.57 -0.21
N ASP A 457 -18.86 -20.58 0.51
CA ASP A 457 -19.32 -20.96 1.84
C ASP A 457 -18.55 -20.30 2.99
N GLY A 458 -17.42 -19.66 2.69
CA GLY A 458 -16.58 -18.94 3.65
C GLY A 458 -15.09 -19.04 3.39
N GLN A 459 -14.30 -18.67 4.37
CA GLN A 459 -12.85 -18.74 4.35
C GLN A 459 -12.38 -19.99 5.11
N PHE A 460 -11.58 -20.84 4.44
CA PHE A 460 -11.03 -22.07 4.98
C PHE A 460 -9.53 -22.18 4.63
N PRO A 461 -8.66 -21.46 5.34
CA PRO A 461 -7.22 -21.48 5.07
C PRO A 461 -6.68 -22.92 5.03
N PHE A 462 -5.72 -23.15 4.13
CA PHE A 462 -5.29 -24.51 3.86
C PHE A 462 -3.79 -24.65 3.69
N ILE A 463 -3.32 -25.92 3.80
CA ILE A 463 -1.99 -26.35 3.40
C ILE A 463 -2.16 -27.46 2.37
N ASP A 464 -1.59 -27.27 1.20
CA ASP A 464 -1.48 -28.28 0.15
C ASP A 464 -0.02 -28.76 -0.01
N GLU A 465 0.17 -30.02 -0.31
CA GLU A 465 1.41 -30.59 -0.81
C GLU A 465 1.39 -30.55 -2.34
N PHE A 466 2.35 -29.87 -2.95
CA PHE A 466 2.54 -29.82 -4.40
C PHE A 466 3.69 -30.75 -4.80
N ASP A 467 3.46 -31.63 -5.79
CA ASP A 467 4.47 -32.58 -6.29
C ASP A 467 5.02 -32.08 -7.64
N PHE A 468 6.32 -31.78 -7.67
CA PHE A 468 7.02 -31.28 -8.88
C PHE A 468 7.20 -32.33 -9.99
N LYS A 469 6.92 -33.63 -9.71
CA LYS A 469 7.00 -34.69 -10.74
C LYS A 469 5.75 -34.75 -11.61
N ASN A 470 4.57 -34.60 -11.00
CA ASN A 470 3.29 -34.72 -11.69
C ASN A 470 2.48 -33.44 -11.73
N PHE A 471 2.93 -32.38 -11.00
CA PHE A 471 2.29 -31.06 -10.88
C PHE A 471 0.89 -31.12 -10.24
N GLN A 472 0.67 -32.09 -9.35
CA GLN A 472 -0.59 -32.26 -8.63
C GLN A 472 -0.47 -31.73 -7.21
N THR A 473 -1.59 -31.24 -6.68
CA THR A 473 -1.72 -30.84 -5.29
C THR A 473 -2.52 -31.88 -4.51
N LYS A 474 -2.14 -32.06 -3.23
CA LYS A 474 -2.88 -32.86 -2.26
C LYS A 474 -3.14 -32.03 -1.03
N ARG A 475 -4.41 -31.86 -0.67
CA ARG A 475 -4.83 -31.18 0.56
C ARG A 475 -4.32 -31.94 1.78
N LEU A 476 -3.47 -31.30 2.59
CA LEU A 476 -2.98 -31.83 3.85
C LEU A 476 -3.78 -31.33 5.05
N TYR A 477 -4.18 -30.06 5.02
CA TYR A 477 -4.92 -29.42 6.10
C TYR A 477 -5.88 -28.38 5.56
N THR A 478 -7.02 -28.26 6.24
CA THR A 478 -7.98 -27.17 6.05
C THR A 478 -8.41 -26.67 7.42
N SER A 479 -8.24 -25.39 7.68
CA SER A 479 -8.72 -24.81 8.94
C SER A 479 -10.25 -24.74 8.92
N LYS A 480 -10.86 -25.30 9.97
CA LYS A 480 -12.31 -25.28 10.21
C LYS A 480 -12.62 -24.98 11.67
N THR A 481 -11.84 -24.06 12.27
CA THR A 481 -12.01 -23.69 13.68
C THR A 481 -13.33 -22.92 13.84
N PRO A 482 -14.32 -23.43 14.61
CA PRO A 482 -15.61 -22.78 14.73
C PRO A 482 -15.50 -21.42 15.42
N ASN A 483 -16.25 -20.42 14.91
CA ASN A 483 -16.34 -19.07 15.48
C ASN A 483 -15.00 -18.32 15.61
N VAL A 484 -13.99 -18.73 14.86
CA VAL A 484 -12.66 -18.11 14.81
C VAL A 484 -12.27 -17.91 13.35
N LYS A 485 -11.71 -16.74 13.03
CA LYS A 485 -10.93 -16.56 11.82
C LYS A 485 -9.50 -16.95 12.15
N GLU A 486 -8.99 -17.93 11.46
CA GLU A 486 -7.61 -18.39 11.56
C GLU A 486 -6.90 -18.14 10.23
N ASP A 487 -5.72 -17.55 10.25
CA ASP A 487 -4.86 -17.41 9.08
C ASP A 487 -3.56 -18.18 9.34
N ILE A 488 -3.13 -19.01 8.38
CA ILE A 488 -1.89 -19.79 8.48
C ILE A 488 -0.73 -18.89 8.02
N ILE A 489 0.22 -18.64 8.91
CA ILE A 489 1.33 -17.71 8.67
C ILE A 489 2.55 -18.44 8.13
N ASP A 490 2.87 -19.61 8.73
CA ASP A 490 4.09 -20.32 8.39
C ASP A 490 4.05 -21.79 8.86
N ILE A 491 4.80 -22.67 8.21
CA ILE A 491 5.01 -24.04 8.66
C ILE A 491 6.29 -24.10 9.49
N ILE A 492 6.15 -24.38 10.81
CA ILE A 492 7.29 -24.47 11.72
C ILE A 492 8.00 -25.82 11.54
N ASP A 493 7.24 -26.92 11.53
CA ASP A 493 7.76 -28.27 11.35
C ASP A 493 6.70 -29.13 10.64
N ALA A 494 6.91 -29.38 9.37
CA ALA A 494 6.00 -30.16 8.53
C ALA A 494 5.86 -31.61 9.02
N ASN A 495 6.96 -32.24 9.51
CA ASN A 495 6.94 -33.63 9.97
C ASN A 495 6.09 -33.79 11.24
N LYS A 496 6.19 -32.85 12.19
CA LYS A 496 5.37 -32.82 13.38
C LYS A 496 3.96 -32.28 13.13
N GLY A 497 3.74 -31.62 11.97
CA GLY A 497 2.50 -30.93 11.63
C GLY A 497 2.30 -29.68 12.48
N THR A 498 3.37 -28.95 12.76
CA THR A 498 3.36 -27.74 13.58
C THR A 498 3.39 -26.51 12.69
N VAL A 499 2.42 -25.61 12.85
CA VAL A 499 2.28 -24.38 12.07
C VAL A 499 2.09 -23.17 12.98
N LEU A 500 2.54 -22.01 12.53
CA LEU A 500 2.22 -20.73 13.11
C LEU A 500 0.95 -20.19 12.49
N VAL A 501 -0.01 -19.83 13.32
CA VAL A 501 -1.27 -19.23 12.87
C VAL A 501 -1.56 -17.95 13.63
N THR A 502 -2.35 -17.06 13.04
CA THR A 502 -3.08 -16.04 13.80
C THR A 502 -4.50 -16.53 14.04
N GLN A 503 -5.05 -16.22 15.21
CA GLN A 503 -6.46 -16.46 15.52
C GLN A 503 -7.09 -15.19 16.05
N GLN A 504 -8.31 -14.94 15.60
CA GLN A 504 -9.14 -13.82 16.00
C GLN A 504 -10.62 -14.19 15.95
N SER A 505 -11.44 -13.42 16.64
CA SER A 505 -12.90 -13.53 16.51
C SER A 505 -13.54 -12.16 16.69
N LYS A 506 -14.87 -12.06 16.57
CA LYS A 506 -15.61 -10.82 16.87
C LYS A 506 -15.18 -10.16 18.17
N ASN A 507 -14.84 -10.99 19.19
CA ASN A 507 -14.55 -10.54 20.56
C ASN A 507 -13.12 -10.82 21.00
N GLN A 508 -12.36 -11.61 20.23
CA GLN A 508 -10.97 -11.94 20.53
C GLN A 508 -10.03 -11.16 19.62
N TYR A 509 -9.20 -10.33 20.22
CA TYR A 509 -8.15 -9.60 19.52
C TYR A 509 -7.17 -10.57 18.85
N PRO A 510 -6.66 -10.27 17.64
CA PRO A 510 -5.71 -11.16 16.95
C PRO A 510 -4.47 -11.46 17.75
N ASN A 511 -4.14 -12.74 17.87
CA ASN A 511 -2.94 -13.24 18.53
C ASN A 511 -2.32 -14.39 17.74
N TYR A 512 -1.02 -14.62 17.93
CA TYR A 512 -0.29 -15.72 17.33
C TYR A 512 -0.40 -16.98 18.18
N PHE A 513 -0.54 -18.12 17.49
CA PHE A 513 -0.62 -19.45 18.09
C PHE A 513 0.28 -20.43 17.34
N VAL A 514 0.83 -21.38 18.04
CA VAL A 514 1.37 -22.61 17.46
C VAL A 514 0.25 -23.64 17.41
N ARG A 515 -0.11 -24.08 16.22
CA ARG A 515 -1.11 -25.11 16.02
C ARG A 515 -0.46 -26.42 15.59
N ASN A 516 -0.88 -27.53 16.16
CA ASN A 516 -0.59 -28.86 15.65
C ASN A 516 -1.77 -29.34 14.79
N ILE A 517 -1.57 -29.46 13.48
CA ILE A 517 -2.63 -29.83 12.52
C ILE A 517 -3.06 -31.29 12.60
N LYS A 518 -2.28 -32.18 13.26
CA LYS A 518 -2.61 -33.60 13.41
C LYS A 518 -3.62 -33.85 14.53
N ASN A 519 -3.53 -33.10 15.62
CA ASN A 519 -4.41 -33.24 16.79
C ASN A 519 -5.27 -32.02 17.07
N ASN A 520 -5.16 -31.00 16.23
CA ASN A 520 -5.89 -29.72 16.23
C ASN A 520 -5.71 -28.87 17.53
N LYS A 521 -4.65 -29.10 18.31
CA LYS A 521 -4.34 -28.29 19.49
C LYS A 521 -3.64 -27.01 19.08
N ALA A 522 -3.97 -25.91 19.75
CA ALA A 522 -3.33 -24.61 19.56
C ALA A 522 -2.86 -24.05 20.91
N GLU A 523 -1.64 -23.52 20.94
CA GLU A 523 -1.04 -22.91 22.12
C GLU A 523 -0.67 -21.46 21.80
N ALA A 524 -1.04 -20.52 22.69
CA ALA A 524 -0.82 -19.10 22.47
C ALA A 524 0.67 -18.74 22.50
N VAL A 525 1.13 -18.03 21.47
CA VAL A 525 2.47 -17.44 21.37
C VAL A 525 2.45 -16.02 21.91
N THR A 526 1.40 -15.25 21.63
CA THR A 526 1.21 -13.89 22.14
C THR A 526 -0.11 -13.77 22.90
N GLN A 527 -0.23 -12.71 23.71
CA GLN A 527 -1.43 -12.40 24.49
C GLN A 527 -1.69 -10.89 24.47
N PHE A 528 -1.88 -10.35 23.27
CA PHE A 528 -2.19 -8.94 23.11
C PHE A 528 -3.60 -8.63 23.64
N ALA A 529 -3.68 -7.59 24.46
CA ALA A 529 -4.96 -7.12 24.99
C ALA A 529 -5.81 -6.45 23.89
N ASN A 530 -7.12 -6.56 23.98
CA ASN A 530 -8.06 -5.88 23.11
C ASN A 530 -8.19 -4.40 23.50
N PRO A 531 -7.69 -3.45 22.67
CA PRO A 531 -7.83 -2.02 22.98
C PRO A 531 -9.23 -1.48 22.72
N PHE A 532 -10.13 -2.26 22.11
CA PHE A 532 -11.47 -1.86 21.67
C PHE A 532 -12.57 -2.61 22.41
N ALA A 533 -12.37 -2.86 23.70
CA ALA A 533 -13.33 -3.63 24.52
C ALA A 533 -14.73 -3.00 24.55
N SER A 534 -14.85 -1.66 24.42
CA SER A 534 -16.11 -0.94 24.43
C SER A 534 -17.05 -1.27 23.25
N ILE A 535 -16.52 -1.83 22.15
CA ILE A 535 -17.32 -2.27 20.99
C ILE A 535 -17.37 -3.80 20.85
N SER A 536 -16.89 -4.55 21.84
CA SER A 536 -16.89 -6.04 21.75
C SER A 536 -18.31 -6.65 21.71
N THR A 537 -19.31 -5.91 22.14
CA THR A 537 -20.72 -6.35 22.21
C THR A 537 -21.60 -5.82 21.08
N ILE A 538 -21.06 -5.05 20.13
CA ILE A 538 -21.84 -4.61 18.97
C ILE A 538 -22.28 -5.81 18.13
N HIS A 539 -23.43 -5.71 17.50
CA HIS A 539 -23.86 -6.73 16.55
C HIS A 539 -23.05 -6.59 15.27
N LYS A 540 -22.52 -7.71 14.75
CA LYS A 540 -21.78 -7.80 13.50
C LYS A 540 -22.31 -8.97 12.67
N GLU A 541 -22.67 -8.71 11.43
CA GLU A 541 -23.18 -9.68 10.48
C GLU A 541 -22.68 -9.40 9.08
N VAL A 542 -22.19 -10.39 8.36
CA VAL A 542 -21.92 -10.29 6.92
C VAL A 542 -23.22 -10.59 6.19
N ILE A 543 -23.78 -9.56 5.56
CA ILE A 543 -24.99 -9.70 4.73
C ILE A 543 -24.61 -9.94 3.28
N LYS A 544 -25.35 -10.84 2.62
CA LYS A 544 -25.23 -11.12 1.19
C LYS A 544 -26.53 -10.69 0.51
N TYR A 545 -26.40 -10.01 -0.61
CA TYR A 545 -27.54 -9.50 -1.37
C TYR A 545 -27.20 -9.48 -2.86
N LYS A 546 -28.18 -9.14 -3.71
CA LYS A 546 -27.99 -9.12 -5.16
C LYS A 546 -28.31 -7.76 -5.74
N ARG A 547 -27.51 -7.35 -6.70
CA ARG A 547 -27.84 -6.27 -7.60
C ARG A 547 -28.94 -6.74 -8.58
N ASN A 548 -29.67 -5.80 -9.17
CA ASN A 548 -30.79 -6.09 -10.07
C ASN A 548 -30.42 -6.92 -11.32
N ASP A 549 -29.14 -6.90 -11.72
CA ASP A 549 -28.61 -7.70 -12.83
C ASP A 549 -28.09 -9.09 -12.39
N GLY A 550 -28.33 -9.46 -11.13
CA GLY A 550 -27.98 -10.75 -10.56
C GLY A 550 -26.57 -10.85 -9.97
N VAL A 551 -25.74 -9.81 -10.02
CA VAL A 551 -24.40 -9.79 -9.39
C VAL A 551 -24.56 -9.94 -7.89
N GLU A 552 -23.85 -10.89 -7.31
CA GLU A 552 -23.81 -11.10 -5.87
C GLU A 552 -22.96 -10.02 -5.19
N LEU A 553 -23.50 -9.45 -4.12
CA LEU A 553 -22.87 -8.38 -3.34
C LEU A 553 -22.83 -8.77 -1.86
N LYS A 554 -21.94 -8.14 -1.12
CA LYS A 554 -21.80 -8.29 0.32
C LYS A 554 -21.57 -6.96 1.02
N GLY A 555 -21.71 -6.98 2.33
CA GLY A 555 -21.26 -5.91 3.23
C GLY A 555 -21.29 -6.41 4.66
N THR A 556 -20.52 -5.79 5.52
CA THR A 556 -20.53 -6.10 6.95
C THR A 556 -21.43 -5.08 7.67
N LEU A 557 -22.57 -5.57 8.14
CA LEU A 557 -23.53 -4.76 8.89
C LEU A 557 -23.18 -4.75 10.37
N TYR A 558 -23.12 -3.55 10.94
CA TYR A 558 -22.95 -3.33 12.36
C TYR A 558 -24.16 -2.58 12.94
N LEU A 559 -24.64 -3.04 14.11
CA LEU A 559 -25.68 -2.36 14.88
C LEU A 559 -25.17 -2.10 16.31
N PRO A 560 -25.70 -1.07 17.00
CA PRO A 560 -25.34 -0.77 18.37
C PRO A 560 -25.49 -1.98 19.32
N ALA A 561 -24.64 -2.05 20.35
CA ALA A 561 -24.63 -3.15 21.31
C ALA A 561 -25.97 -3.42 22.00
N ASN A 562 -26.75 -2.37 22.21
CA ASN A 562 -28.08 -2.41 22.88
C ASN A 562 -29.24 -2.38 21.91
N TYR A 563 -29.04 -2.73 20.63
CA TYR A 563 -30.13 -2.74 19.64
C TYR A 563 -31.21 -3.78 20.00
N ASP A 564 -32.46 -3.30 20.06
CA ASP A 564 -33.61 -4.16 20.38
C ASP A 564 -34.16 -4.85 19.12
N PHE A 565 -33.74 -6.09 18.89
CA PHE A 565 -34.15 -6.90 17.75
C PHE A 565 -35.64 -7.28 17.76
N LYS A 566 -36.34 -7.12 18.89
CA LYS A 566 -37.79 -7.38 18.96
C LYS A 566 -38.57 -6.14 18.49
N LYS A 567 -38.20 -4.97 18.95
CA LYS A 567 -38.86 -3.70 18.59
C LYS A 567 -38.38 -3.14 17.25
N LYS A 568 -37.17 -3.49 16.83
CA LYS A 568 -36.52 -3.02 15.60
C LYS A 568 -36.65 -1.49 15.41
N PRO A 569 -36.13 -0.68 16.32
CA PRO A 569 -36.14 0.77 16.14
C PRO A 569 -35.37 1.14 14.88
N LYS A 570 -35.92 2.05 14.08
CA LYS A 570 -35.31 2.45 12.80
C LYS A 570 -34.14 3.40 13.04
N LEU A 571 -32.94 2.95 12.64
CA LEU A 571 -31.68 3.70 12.79
C LEU A 571 -31.34 4.46 11.51
N PRO A 572 -30.58 5.56 11.59
CA PRO A 572 -29.87 6.09 10.42
C PRO A 572 -28.80 5.11 9.99
N LEU A 573 -28.56 5.00 8.66
CA LEU A 573 -27.56 4.10 8.07
C LEU A 573 -26.37 4.91 7.54
N LEU A 574 -25.16 4.43 7.82
CA LEU A 574 -23.93 4.90 7.19
C LEU A 574 -23.37 3.79 6.30
N VAL A 575 -23.18 4.06 5.02
CA VAL A 575 -22.59 3.13 4.05
C VAL A 575 -21.18 3.57 3.74
N TRP A 576 -20.20 2.68 3.95
CA TRP A 576 -18.82 2.90 3.58
C TRP A 576 -18.41 1.90 2.51
N ALA A 577 -17.91 2.40 1.37
CA ALA A 577 -17.58 1.58 0.22
C ALA A 577 -16.42 2.14 -0.60
N TYR A 578 -15.85 1.27 -1.43
CA TYR A 578 -14.82 1.58 -2.41
C TYR A 578 -15.12 0.81 -3.69
N PRO A 579 -15.25 1.47 -4.86
CA PRO A 579 -15.49 0.76 -6.12
C PRO A 579 -14.29 -0.08 -6.53
N GLU A 580 -14.56 -1.27 -7.05
CA GLU A 580 -13.56 -2.16 -7.61
C GLU A 580 -13.95 -2.55 -9.05
N GLU A 581 -12.97 -2.59 -9.94
CA GLU A 581 -13.18 -2.81 -11.37
C GLU A 581 -12.83 -4.25 -11.75
N PHE A 582 -13.81 -4.96 -12.36
CA PHE A 582 -13.72 -6.36 -12.75
C PHE A 582 -13.91 -6.55 -14.25
N LYS A 583 -13.38 -7.66 -14.78
CA LYS A 583 -13.56 -8.06 -16.17
C LYS A 583 -14.61 -9.15 -16.37
N ASP A 584 -15.21 -9.67 -15.28
CA ASP A 584 -16.32 -10.63 -15.34
C ASP A 584 -17.19 -10.62 -14.06
N LYS A 585 -18.43 -11.06 -14.17
CA LYS A 585 -19.41 -11.10 -13.08
C LYS A 585 -19.11 -12.16 -12.03
N ALA A 586 -18.52 -13.28 -12.42
CA ALA A 586 -18.29 -14.39 -11.51
C ALA A 586 -17.26 -14.03 -10.45
N THR A 587 -16.16 -13.39 -10.86
CA THR A 587 -15.13 -12.90 -9.92
C THR A 587 -15.61 -11.70 -9.12
N ALA A 588 -16.36 -10.78 -9.74
CA ALA A 588 -16.93 -9.60 -9.07
C ALA A 588 -17.91 -9.96 -7.93
N GLY A 589 -18.58 -11.12 -8.02
CA GLY A 589 -19.53 -11.61 -7.02
C GLY A 589 -18.90 -12.45 -5.90
N GLN A 590 -17.59 -12.65 -5.90
CA GLN A 590 -16.93 -13.48 -4.89
C GLN A 590 -16.87 -12.81 -3.52
N ASN A 591 -17.05 -13.60 -2.47
CA ASN A 591 -17.09 -13.13 -1.10
C ASN A 591 -15.79 -13.46 -0.35
N THR A 592 -15.10 -12.44 0.10
CA THR A 592 -13.88 -12.53 0.93
C THR A 592 -14.12 -12.12 2.39
N ALA A 593 -15.34 -11.71 2.77
CA ALA A 593 -15.64 -11.32 4.14
C ALA A 593 -15.71 -12.53 5.07
N ASN A 594 -15.10 -12.42 6.25
CA ASN A 594 -15.18 -13.42 7.29
C ASN A 594 -15.98 -12.86 8.48
N PRO A 595 -17.10 -13.49 8.87
CA PRO A 595 -17.93 -12.99 9.98
C PRO A 595 -17.23 -13.02 11.34
N ASN A 596 -16.16 -13.81 11.47
CA ASN A 596 -15.35 -13.91 12.69
C ASN A 596 -14.15 -12.97 12.71
N GLU A 597 -13.93 -12.18 11.67
CA GLU A 597 -12.86 -11.18 11.67
C GLU A 597 -13.06 -10.15 12.77
N PHE A 598 -11.99 -9.78 13.46
CA PHE A 598 -12.03 -8.75 14.47
C PHE A 598 -12.35 -7.38 13.87
N THR A 599 -13.12 -6.56 14.59
CA THR A 599 -13.47 -5.22 14.12
C THR A 599 -12.46 -4.20 14.62
N PHE A 600 -11.69 -3.62 13.70
CA PHE A 600 -10.74 -2.55 13.97
C PHE A 600 -11.36 -1.18 13.65
N PRO A 601 -11.77 -0.38 14.66
CA PRO A 601 -12.16 1.00 14.41
C PRO A 601 -10.98 1.79 13.83
N SER A 602 -11.21 2.49 12.74
CA SER A 602 -10.23 3.40 12.16
C SER A 602 -10.93 4.60 11.54
N TYR A 603 -10.21 5.71 11.38
CA TYR A 603 -10.76 6.85 10.64
C TYR A 603 -11.10 6.46 9.18
N GLY A 604 -10.60 5.32 8.71
CA GLY A 604 -10.84 4.76 7.38
C GLY A 604 -12.26 4.23 7.15
N SER A 605 -13.12 4.14 8.18
CA SER A 605 -14.50 3.65 8.07
C SER A 605 -15.46 4.42 8.98
N PHE A 606 -16.73 4.02 8.99
CA PHE A 606 -17.75 4.60 9.87
C PHE A 606 -17.98 3.82 11.17
N ILE A 607 -17.15 2.85 11.52
CA ILE A 607 -17.36 1.97 12.68
C ILE A 607 -17.55 2.73 14.00
N TYR A 608 -16.86 3.85 14.17
CA TYR A 608 -17.01 4.71 15.36
C TYR A 608 -18.47 5.09 15.67
N TRP A 609 -19.28 5.36 14.63
CA TRP A 609 -20.65 5.85 14.79
C TRP A 609 -21.66 4.80 15.25
N VAL A 610 -21.26 3.51 15.28
CA VAL A 610 -22.08 2.46 15.89
C VAL A 610 -22.34 2.78 17.38
N THR A 611 -21.35 3.34 18.08
CA THR A 611 -21.48 3.76 19.49
C THR A 611 -22.45 4.93 19.68
N LYS A 612 -22.76 5.66 18.61
CA LYS A 612 -23.67 6.80 18.61
C LYS A 612 -25.07 6.48 18.11
N GLY A 613 -25.40 5.21 17.96
CA GLY A 613 -26.73 4.75 17.58
C GLY A 613 -26.99 4.73 16.06
N TYR A 614 -25.95 4.66 15.24
CA TYR A 614 -26.08 4.45 13.80
C TYR A 614 -25.94 2.96 13.46
N ALA A 615 -26.68 2.50 12.46
CA ALA A 615 -26.34 1.31 11.73
C ALA A 615 -25.19 1.64 10.76
N VAL A 616 -24.22 0.73 10.60
CA VAL A 616 -23.10 0.92 9.67
C VAL A 616 -23.02 -0.29 8.75
N LEU A 617 -23.05 -0.07 7.44
CA LEU A 617 -22.70 -1.06 6.43
C LEU A 617 -21.30 -0.74 5.92
N ASP A 618 -20.32 -1.48 6.42
CA ASP A 618 -18.91 -1.30 6.12
C ASP A 618 -18.46 -2.32 5.06
N ASP A 619 -17.44 -1.96 4.28
CA ASP A 619 -16.92 -2.80 3.18
C ASP A 619 -18.05 -3.31 2.26
N ALA A 620 -19.00 -2.42 1.94
CA ALA A 620 -20.06 -2.73 1.01
C ALA A 620 -19.50 -2.91 -0.41
N SER A 621 -19.82 -4.04 -1.05
CA SER A 621 -19.34 -4.36 -2.40
C SER A 621 -19.91 -3.40 -3.44
N PHE A 622 -19.02 -2.74 -4.18
CA PHE A 622 -19.36 -1.82 -5.27
C PHE A 622 -18.59 -2.18 -6.55
N PRO A 623 -18.81 -3.39 -7.11
CA PRO A 623 -18.13 -3.81 -8.32
C PRO A 623 -18.63 -3.04 -9.54
N ILE A 624 -17.65 -2.64 -10.37
CA ILE A 624 -17.87 -2.07 -11.70
C ILE A 624 -17.32 -3.07 -12.71
N ILE A 625 -18.17 -3.61 -13.56
CA ILE A 625 -17.88 -4.77 -14.38
C ILE A 625 -17.87 -4.39 -15.85
N GLY A 626 -16.78 -4.75 -16.55
CA GLY A 626 -16.67 -4.67 -17.99
C GLY A 626 -16.36 -6.04 -18.57
N GLU A 627 -17.30 -6.66 -19.28
CA GLU A 627 -17.13 -8.00 -19.87
C GLU A 627 -16.78 -7.89 -21.36
N GLY A 628 -15.93 -8.81 -21.82
CA GLY A 628 -15.50 -8.86 -23.22
C GLY A 628 -14.75 -7.61 -23.65
N THR A 629 -15.26 -6.92 -24.65
CA THR A 629 -14.71 -5.65 -25.17
C THR A 629 -15.18 -4.41 -24.42
N THR A 630 -16.17 -4.56 -23.52
CA THR A 630 -16.67 -3.44 -22.70
C THR A 630 -15.69 -3.19 -21.56
N GLU A 631 -15.30 -1.93 -21.38
CA GLU A 631 -14.50 -1.53 -20.24
C GLU A 631 -15.39 -1.19 -19.04
N PRO A 632 -14.92 -1.40 -17.79
CA PRO A 632 -15.72 -1.12 -16.59
C PRO A 632 -16.31 0.30 -16.58
N ASN A 633 -15.55 1.29 -17.04
CA ASN A 633 -15.96 2.68 -17.02
C ASN A 633 -17.03 3.04 -18.07
N ASP A 634 -17.28 2.20 -19.06
CA ASP A 634 -18.34 2.44 -20.07
C ASP A 634 -19.74 2.50 -19.43
N THR A 635 -19.91 1.80 -18.31
CA THR A 635 -21.17 1.75 -17.56
C THR A 635 -21.00 2.06 -16.07
N PHE A 636 -20.00 2.89 -15.73
CA PHE A 636 -19.65 3.21 -14.34
C PHE A 636 -20.84 3.76 -13.53
N ILE A 637 -21.47 4.85 -14.00
CA ILE A 637 -22.53 5.53 -13.26
C ILE A 637 -23.75 4.63 -13.02
N PRO A 638 -24.35 3.97 -14.04
CA PRO A 638 -25.49 3.09 -13.78
C PRO A 638 -25.16 1.91 -12.86
N GLN A 639 -23.98 1.30 -12.96
CA GLN A 639 -23.58 0.24 -12.04
C GLN A 639 -23.38 0.76 -10.62
N LEU A 640 -22.75 1.93 -10.47
CA LEU A 640 -22.53 2.56 -9.18
C LEU A 640 -23.85 2.83 -8.45
N VAL A 641 -24.84 3.43 -9.14
CA VAL A 641 -26.16 3.72 -8.58
C VAL A 641 -26.89 2.41 -8.22
N ALA A 642 -26.79 1.39 -9.05
CA ALA A 642 -27.40 0.08 -8.78
C ALA A 642 -26.77 -0.61 -7.56
N ASN A 643 -25.43 -0.50 -7.36
CA ASN A 643 -24.75 -1.00 -6.17
C ASN A 643 -25.25 -0.30 -4.90
N GLY A 644 -25.35 1.05 -4.93
CA GLY A 644 -25.84 1.84 -3.79
C GLY A 644 -27.28 1.49 -3.43
N LYS A 645 -28.15 1.38 -4.42
CA LYS A 645 -29.54 1.00 -4.22
C LYS A 645 -29.66 -0.41 -3.62
N ALA A 646 -28.92 -1.39 -4.16
CA ALA A 646 -28.96 -2.76 -3.67
C ALA A 646 -28.46 -2.86 -2.21
N ALA A 647 -27.43 -2.11 -1.84
CA ALA A 647 -26.90 -2.06 -0.47
C ALA A 647 -27.95 -1.52 0.51
N ILE A 648 -28.65 -0.43 0.16
CA ILE A 648 -29.70 0.16 1.00
C ILE A 648 -30.90 -0.80 1.09
N ASP A 649 -31.37 -1.32 -0.05
CA ASP A 649 -32.51 -2.25 -0.11
C ASP A 649 -32.29 -3.47 0.79
N ALA A 650 -31.06 -4.02 0.80
CA ALA A 650 -30.71 -5.17 1.61
C ALA A 650 -30.86 -4.90 3.12
N VAL A 651 -30.37 -3.77 3.61
CA VAL A 651 -30.46 -3.43 5.02
C VAL A 651 -31.88 -3.00 5.41
N ASP A 652 -32.61 -2.31 4.52
CA ASP A 652 -33.99 -1.89 4.74
C ASP A 652 -34.93 -3.11 4.86
N GLN A 653 -34.73 -4.14 4.04
CA GLN A 653 -35.49 -5.40 4.13
C GLN A 653 -35.33 -6.13 5.47
N LEU A 654 -34.18 -5.98 6.13
CA LEU A 654 -33.97 -6.50 7.50
C LEU A 654 -34.79 -5.72 8.54
N GLY A 655 -35.28 -4.53 8.18
CA GLY A 655 -36.13 -3.73 9.01
C GLY A 655 -35.40 -2.87 10.04
N TYR A 656 -34.09 -2.65 9.91
CA TYR A 656 -33.30 -1.98 10.94
C TYR A 656 -33.12 -0.47 10.73
N ILE A 657 -33.40 0.04 9.53
CA ILE A 657 -33.06 1.42 9.17
C ILE A 657 -34.26 2.26 8.77
N ASP A 658 -34.08 3.57 8.87
CA ASP A 658 -34.92 4.55 8.19
C ASP A 658 -34.28 4.90 6.84
N ARG A 659 -34.94 4.49 5.76
CA ARG A 659 -34.46 4.67 4.38
C ARG A 659 -34.24 6.14 4.01
N ASN A 660 -34.88 7.08 4.69
CA ASN A 660 -34.71 8.52 4.45
C ASN A 660 -33.47 9.10 5.15
N ARG A 661 -32.83 8.34 6.03
CA ARG A 661 -31.68 8.74 6.81
C ARG A 661 -30.44 7.88 6.50
N VAL A 662 -30.03 7.89 5.23
CA VAL A 662 -28.87 7.14 4.75
C VAL A 662 -27.79 8.10 4.28
N ALA A 663 -26.56 7.97 4.83
CA ALA A 663 -25.38 8.65 4.32
C ALA A 663 -24.41 7.65 3.67
N VAL A 664 -23.63 8.15 2.72
CA VAL A 664 -22.55 7.39 2.08
C VAL A 664 -21.22 8.08 2.28
N GLY A 665 -20.14 7.31 2.38
CA GLY A 665 -18.80 7.88 2.46
C GLY A 665 -17.75 6.99 1.83
N GLY A 666 -16.61 7.60 1.55
CA GLY A 666 -15.45 6.92 1.00
C GLY A 666 -14.23 7.80 0.93
N HIS A 667 -13.08 7.16 0.72
CA HIS A 667 -11.80 7.79 0.56
C HIS A 667 -11.26 7.55 -0.86
N SER A 668 -10.55 8.52 -1.44
CA SER A 668 -9.93 8.37 -2.76
C SER A 668 -10.98 8.05 -3.85
N TYR A 669 -10.94 6.88 -4.48
CA TYR A 669 -11.96 6.45 -5.43
C TYR A 669 -13.34 6.26 -4.78
N GLY A 670 -13.39 5.96 -3.47
CA GLY A 670 -14.63 5.98 -2.68
C GLY A 670 -15.20 7.39 -2.49
N ALA A 671 -14.36 8.43 -2.43
CA ALA A 671 -14.82 9.83 -2.42
C ALA A 671 -15.41 10.26 -3.76
N PHE A 672 -14.78 9.82 -4.85
CA PHE A 672 -15.30 9.98 -6.21
C PHE A 672 -16.66 9.26 -6.36
N MET A 673 -16.78 8.03 -5.86
CA MET A 673 -18.04 7.30 -5.76
C MET A 673 -19.09 8.10 -4.99
N THR A 674 -18.75 8.59 -3.79
CA THR A 674 -19.66 9.35 -2.93
C THR A 674 -20.25 10.56 -3.65
N ALA A 675 -19.38 11.35 -4.29
CA ALA A 675 -19.81 12.53 -5.05
C ALA A 675 -20.74 12.16 -6.22
N ASN A 676 -20.45 11.07 -6.94
CA ASN A 676 -21.27 10.58 -8.04
C ASN A 676 -22.63 10.04 -7.54
N LEU A 677 -22.66 9.28 -6.45
CA LEU A 677 -23.92 8.78 -5.88
C LEU A 677 -24.84 9.91 -5.46
N LEU A 678 -24.33 10.97 -4.83
CA LEU A 678 -25.12 12.15 -4.47
C LEU A 678 -25.57 12.97 -5.68
N THR A 679 -24.85 12.89 -6.79
CA THR A 679 -25.17 13.62 -8.03
C THR A 679 -26.18 12.88 -8.89
N HIS A 680 -26.12 11.55 -8.94
CA HIS A 680 -26.84 10.71 -9.89
C HIS A 680 -27.92 9.81 -9.25
N SER A 681 -28.09 9.86 -7.91
CA SER A 681 -29.08 9.11 -7.15
C SER A 681 -29.79 9.99 -6.11
N ASN A 682 -31.00 9.59 -5.72
CA ASN A 682 -31.76 10.20 -4.64
C ASN A 682 -31.76 9.34 -3.35
N ASP A 683 -31.06 8.22 -3.36
CA ASP A 683 -31.11 7.22 -2.29
C ASP A 683 -30.36 7.66 -1.01
N PHE A 684 -29.50 8.68 -1.11
CA PHE A 684 -28.69 9.16 0.01
C PHE A 684 -29.12 10.57 0.44
N ALA A 685 -29.20 10.78 1.75
CA ALA A 685 -29.49 12.07 2.34
C ALA A 685 -28.29 13.02 2.31
N CYS A 686 -27.08 12.51 2.51
CA CYS A 686 -25.83 13.27 2.47
C CYS A 686 -24.61 12.34 2.27
N GLY A 687 -23.40 12.92 2.13
CA GLY A 687 -22.18 12.13 1.97
C GLY A 687 -20.91 12.79 2.47
N ILE A 688 -19.92 11.95 2.74
CA ILE A 688 -18.57 12.32 3.20
C ILE A 688 -17.54 11.81 2.20
N ALA A 689 -16.85 12.72 1.53
CA ALA A 689 -15.89 12.42 0.46
C ALA A 689 -14.49 12.91 0.84
N ARG A 690 -13.52 11.97 0.98
CA ARG A 690 -12.16 12.28 1.44
C ARG A 690 -11.12 12.03 0.36
N SER A 691 -10.27 13.03 0.09
CA SER A 691 -9.15 12.98 -0.88
C SER A 691 -9.55 12.45 -2.26
N GLY A 692 -10.67 12.95 -2.82
CA GLY A 692 -11.23 12.47 -4.09
C GLY A 692 -10.66 13.18 -5.31
N ALA A 693 -10.84 12.54 -6.47
CA ALA A 693 -10.56 13.12 -7.79
C ALA A 693 -11.89 13.43 -8.49
N TYR A 694 -12.36 14.67 -8.44
CA TYR A 694 -13.71 15.04 -8.89
C TYR A 694 -13.78 15.49 -10.35
N ASN A 695 -12.63 15.74 -10.99
CA ASN A 695 -12.52 16.08 -12.40
C ASN A 695 -11.48 15.21 -13.09
N ARG A 696 -11.95 14.22 -13.87
CA ARG A 696 -11.08 13.26 -14.55
C ARG A 696 -10.31 13.86 -15.73
N THR A 697 -10.71 15.04 -16.23
CA THR A 697 -9.93 15.74 -17.27
C THR A 697 -8.57 16.22 -16.77
N LEU A 698 -8.36 16.29 -15.44
CA LEU A 698 -7.03 16.55 -14.86
C LEU A 698 -6.10 15.32 -14.85
N THR A 699 -6.61 14.15 -15.22
CA THR A 699 -5.84 12.93 -15.44
C THR A 699 -6.11 12.36 -16.83
N PRO A 700 -5.80 13.10 -17.91
CA PRO A 700 -6.34 12.82 -19.24
C PRO A 700 -5.75 11.58 -19.91
N PHE A 701 -4.69 10.99 -19.37
CA PHE A 701 -4.04 9.78 -19.86
C PHE A 701 -4.29 8.56 -18.98
N GLY A 702 -5.49 8.46 -18.38
CA GLY A 702 -5.94 7.31 -17.63
C GLY A 702 -6.00 7.53 -16.11
N PHE A 703 -6.88 6.76 -15.48
CA PHE A 703 -7.10 6.72 -14.05
C PHE A 703 -7.65 5.33 -13.68
N GLN A 704 -7.38 4.83 -12.49
CA GLN A 704 -7.75 3.47 -12.07
C GLN A 704 -7.42 2.45 -13.17
N SER A 705 -8.37 1.63 -13.62
CA SER A 705 -8.18 0.69 -14.73
C SER A 705 -8.37 1.30 -16.11
N GLU A 706 -8.75 2.59 -16.23
CA GLU A 706 -8.92 3.26 -17.53
C GLU A 706 -7.57 3.48 -18.21
N GLN A 707 -7.42 2.91 -19.42
CA GLN A 707 -6.22 3.02 -20.24
C GLN A 707 -6.40 3.95 -21.44
N ARG A 708 -7.66 4.25 -21.81
CA ARG A 708 -7.98 5.18 -22.90
C ARG A 708 -7.74 6.61 -22.42
N ASN A 709 -7.26 7.47 -23.29
CA ASN A 709 -7.09 8.87 -22.96
C ASN A 709 -8.39 9.66 -23.12
N TYR A 710 -8.40 10.90 -22.61
CA TYR A 710 -9.56 11.77 -22.69
C TYR A 710 -10.09 11.95 -24.12
N TRP A 711 -9.19 12.11 -25.10
CA TRP A 711 -9.57 12.37 -26.49
C TRP A 711 -10.08 11.12 -27.22
N ASP A 712 -9.78 9.92 -26.71
CA ASP A 712 -10.35 8.66 -27.20
C ASP A 712 -11.81 8.49 -26.73
N VAL A 713 -12.13 8.91 -25.48
CA VAL A 713 -13.45 8.68 -24.85
C VAL A 713 -13.89 9.87 -23.96
N PRO A 714 -14.07 11.06 -24.54
CA PRO A 714 -14.37 12.29 -23.78
C PRO A 714 -15.69 12.19 -23.00
N GLU A 715 -16.68 11.47 -23.51
CA GLU A 715 -17.97 11.25 -22.88
C GLU A 715 -17.83 10.47 -21.57
N ILE A 716 -16.91 9.50 -21.47
CA ILE A 716 -16.65 8.74 -20.26
C ILE A 716 -16.04 9.67 -19.20
N TYR A 717 -14.98 10.39 -19.55
CA TYR A 717 -14.32 11.32 -18.64
C TYR A 717 -15.25 12.40 -18.10
N ASN A 718 -16.06 13.00 -18.99
CA ASN A 718 -17.02 14.03 -18.63
C ASN A 718 -18.20 13.45 -17.82
N GLY A 719 -18.76 12.33 -18.26
CA GLY A 719 -19.89 11.67 -17.63
C GLY A 719 -19.61 11.21 -16.21
N MET A 720 -18.41 10.66 -15.99
CA MET A 720 -17.96 10.21 -14.66
C MET A 720 -17.54 11.35 -13.74
N SER A 721 -17.17 12.54 -14.24
CA SER A 721 -16.63 13.62 -13.40
C SER A 721 -17.72 14.33 -12.59
N PRO A 722 -17.73 14.24 -11.27
CA PRO A 722 -18.68 15.01 -10.43
C PRO A 722 -18.60 16.53 -10.68
N PHE A 723 -17.43 17.05 -11.00
CA PHE A 723 -17.24 18.47 -11.34
C PHE A 723 -18.05 18.88 -12.57
N MET A 724 -18.06 18.09 -13.64
CA MET A 724 -18.81 18.35 -14.87
C MET A 724 -20.32 18.23 -14.66
N ASN A 725 -20.74 17.55 -13.62
CA ASN A 725 -22.14 17.33 -13.24
C ASN A 725 -22.53 18.07 -11.95
N ALA A 726 -21.74 19.04 -11.48
CA ALA A 726 -21.92 19.75 -10.21
C ALA A 726 -23.28 20.47 -10.11
N ASN A 727 -23.86 20.91 -11.22
CA ASN A 727 -25.20 21.53 -11.30
C ASN A 727 -26.34 20.58 -10.90
N LYS A 728 -26.12 19.27 -10.91
CA LYS A 728 -27.08 18.24 -10.49
C LYS A 728 -27.05 18.00 -8.97
N MET A 729 -25.99 18.42 -8.29
CA MET A 729 -25.83 18.18 -6.85
C MET A 729 -26.86 19.00 -6.05
N LYS A 730 -27.65 18.30 -5.22
CA LYS A 730 -28.67 18.90 -4.34
C LYS A 730 -28.51 18.46 -2.88
N LYS A 731 -27.69 17.45 -2.64
CA LYS A 731 -27.50 16.84 -1.31
C LYS A 731 -26.28 17.43 -0.60
N PRO A 732 -26.31 17.53 0.74
CA PRO A 732 -25.15 17.97 1.52
C PRO A 732 -23.95 17.05 1.31
N ILE A 733 -22.76 17.63 1.13
CA ILE A 733 -21.51 16.90 1.02
C ILE A 733 -20.44 17.54 1.92
N LEU A 734 -19.73 16.70 2.69
CA LEU A 734 -18.50 17.07 3.39
C LEU A 734 -17.31 16.61 2.55
N LEU A 735 -16.54 17.56 2.07
CA LEU A 735 -15.30 17.36 1.33
C LEU A 735 -14.12 17.52 2.28
N VAL A 736 -13.28 16.49 2.42
CA VAL A 736 -12.05 16.56 3.21
C VAL A 736 -10.86 16.22 2.34
N HIS A 737 -9.73 16.94 2.46
CA HIS A 737 -8.53 16.67 1.67
C HIS A 737 -7.26 16.96 2.44
N GLY A 738 -6.22 16.16 2.24
CA GLY A 738 -4.88 16.44 2.72
C GLY A 738 -4.23 17.57 1.90
N GLU A 739 -3.70 18.61 2.55
CA GLU A 739 -3.05 19.75 1.89
C GLU A 739 -1.89 19.31 0.98
N ALA A 740 -1.14 18.30 1.41
CA ALA A 740 0.03 17.78 0.74
C ALA A 740 -0.22 16.42 0.04
N ASP A 741 -1.45 16.19 -0.45
CA ASP A 741 -1.80 14.94 -1.15
C ASP A 741 -0.82 14.64 -2.28
N ASN A 742 -0.21 13.45 -2.26
CA ASN A 742 0.83 13.00 -3.19
C ASN A 742 0.35 11.93 -4.17
N ASN A 743 -0.93 11.57 -4.14
CA ASN A 743 -1.47 10.61 -5.09
C ASN A 743 -1.61 11.25 -6.48
N PRO A 744 -1.19 10.58 -7.54
CA PRO A 744 -1.15 11.14 -8.89
C PRO A 744 -2.50 11.54 -9.51
N GLY A 745 -3.62 11.28 -8.91
CA GLY A 745 -4.94 11.64 -9.44
C GLY A 745 -5.74 12.57 -8.54
N THR A 746 -5.34 12.69 -7.29
CA THR A 746 -6.10 13.37 -6.22
C THR A 746 -5.41 14.63 -5.73
N PHE A 747 -5.07 15.54 -6.65
CA PHE A 747 -4.56 16.85 -6.26
C PHE A 747 -5.54 17.57 -5.33
N THR A 748 -5.06 18.29 -4.33
CA THR A 748 -5.91 19.12 -3.45
C THR A 748 -6.77 20.09 -4.25
N LEU A 749 -6.24 20.58 -5.38
CA LEU A 749 -6.96 21.38 -6.38
C LEU A 749 -8.28 20.73 -6.83
N GLN A 750 -8.39 19.41 -6.88
CA GLN A 750 -9.62 18.70 -7.22
C GLN A 750 -10.77 19.08 -6.28
N THR A 751 -10.52 19.01 -4.99
CA THR A 751 -11.50 19.37 -3.95
C THR A 751 -11.82 20.86 -3.95
N GLU A 752 -10.80 21.71 -4.05
CA GLU A 752 -10.98 23.17 -4.06
C GLU A 752 -11.87 23.63 -5.22
N ARG A 753 -11.61 23.14 -6.42
CA ARG A 753 -12.38 23.50 -7.62
C ARG A 753 -13.80 22.92 -7.59
N TYR A 754 -13.94 21.69 -7.10
CA TYR A 754 -15.27 21.10 -6.94
C TYR A 754 -16.10 21.85 -5.89
N PHE A 755 -15.51 22.18 -4.75
CA PHE A 755 -16.18 23.00 -3.73
C PHE A 755 -16.63 24.36 -4.27
N GLN A 756 -15.76 25.06 -5.03
CA GLN A 756 -16.10 26.31 -5.69
C GLN A 756 -17.32 26.17 -6.62
N ALA A 757 -17.33 25.13 -7.45
CA ALA A 757 -18.43 24.86 -8.37
C ALA A 757 -19.74 24.62 -7.58
N LEU A 758 -19.71 23.76 -6.56
CA LEU A 758 -20.86 23.45 -5.72
C LEU A 758 -21.41 24.70 -5.03
N LYS A 759 -20.53 25.51 -4.43
CA LYS A 759 -20.90 26.75 -3.75
C LYS A 759 -21.56 27.74 -4.70
N ASN A 760 -21.00 27.95 -5.89
CA ASN A 760 -21.53 28.92 -6.88
C ASN A 760 -22.85 28.44 -7.50
N LEU A 761 -23.07 27.12 -7.52
CA LEU A 761 -24.33 26.51 -8.01
C LEU A 761 -25.38 26.34 -6.89
N GLY A 762 -25.08 26.77 -5.66
CA GLY A 762 -26.01 26.75 -4.52
C GLY A 762 -26.19 25.36 -3.88
N ALA A 763 -25.29 24.42 -4.11
CA ALA A 763 -25.30 23.11 -3.48
C ALA A 763 -24.76 23.22 -2.02
N PRO A 764 -25.36 22.53 -1.02
CA PRO A 764 -24.87 22.56 0.34
C PRO A 764 -23.58 21.74 0.46
N ALA A 765 -22.45 22.40 0.61
CA ALA A 765 -21.14 21.79 0.72
C ALA A 765 -20.31 22.39 1.85
N ARG A 766 -19.55 21.55 2.55
CA ARG A 766 -18.50 21.95 3.51
C ARG A 766 -17.16 21.38 3.03
N MET A 767 -16.10 22.19 3.09
CA MET A 767 -14.74 21.77 2.71
C MET A 767 -13.80 21.93 3.90
N VAL A 768 -13.00 20.90 4.16
CA VAL A 768 -11.97 20.87 5.21
C VAL A 768 -10.66 20.44 4.56
N ILE A 769 -9.64 21.28 4.61
CA ILE A 769 -8.27 20.96 4.18
C ILE A 769 -7.45 20.67 5.43
N LEU A 770 -6.89 19.47 5.51
CA LEU A 770 -6.07 19.01 6.63
C LEU A 770 -4.61 19.41 6.40
N PRO A 771 -4.05 20.32 7.22
CA PRO A 771 -2.69 20.82 7.02
C PRO A 771 -1.66 19.71 7.02
N LYS A 772 -0.71 19.78 6.07
CA LYS A 772 0.44 18.88 5.91
C LYS A 772 0.12 17.42 5.63
N GLU A 773 -1.14 17.00 5.63
CA GLU A 773 -1.50 15.61 5.34
C GLU A 773 -1.30 15.27 3.87
N ALA A 774 -0.77 14.07 3.64
CA ALA A 774 -0.69 13.44 2.32
C ALA A 774 -2.03 12.78 1.94
N HIS A 775 -2.02 11.83 1.00
CA HIS A 775 -3.22 11.12 0.58
C HIS A 775 -3.89 10.33 1.72
N GLY A 776 -3.10 9.66 2.56
CA GLY A 776 -3.54 9.06 3.82
C GLY A 776 -3.20 9.97 4.99
N TYR A 777 -4.10 10.11 5.97
CA TYR A 777 -3.93 10.99 7.11
C TYR A 777 -3.22 10.26 8.26
N VAL A 778 -2.27 10.93 8.90
CA VAL A 778 -1.41 10.29 9.90
C VAL A 778 -1.25 11.10 11.18
N ALA A 779 -1.50 12.43 11.17
CA ALA A 779 -1.37 13.25 12.37
C ALA A 779 -2.60 13.12 13.26
N LYS A 780 -2.36 12.89 14.56
CA LYS A 780 -3.41 12.72 15.57
C LYS A 780 -4.37 13.89 15.59
N GLU A 781 -3.86 15.11 15.55
CA GLU A 781 -4.65 16.33 15.59
C GLU A 781 -5.61 16.43 14.40
N ASN A 782 -5.11 16.14 13.20
CA ASN A 782 -5.91 16.14 11.98
C ASN A 782 -6.98 15.04 11.99
N ILE A 783 -6.60 13.82 12.43
CA ILE A 783 -7.53 12.69 12.49
C ILE A 783 -8.64 12.93 13.51
N LEU A 784 -8.33 13.45 14.69
CA LEU A 784 -9.35 13.74 15.70
C LEU A 784 -10.26 14.88 15.24
N HIS A 785 -9.73 15.90 14.59
CA HIS A 785 -10.53 16.97 14.00
C HIS A 785 -11.43 16.46 12.86
N LEU A 786 -10.89 15.61 11.98
CA LEU A 786 -11.67 14.94 10.95
C LEU A 786 -12.87 14.17 11.53
N LEU A 787 -12.65 13.39 12.60
CA LEU A 787 -13.71 12.63 13.25
C LEU A 787 -14.76 13.56 13.86
N TRP A 788 -14.35 14.70 14.42
CA TRP A 788 -15.26 15.73 14.89
C TRP A 788 -16.09 16.35 13.75
N GLU A 789 -15.48 16.72 12.65
CA GLU A 789 -16.15 17.28 11.47
C GLU A 789 -17.21 16.32 10.92
N GLN A 790 -16.84 15.05 10.81
CA GLN A 790 -17.77 14.01 10.37
C GLN A 790 -18.93 13.83 11.34
N ASP A 791 -18.66 13.88 12.65
CA ASP A 791 -19.68 13.76 13.69
C ASP A 791 -20.68 14.90 13.61
N GLN A 792 -20.22 16.16 13.54
CA GLN A 792 -21.08 17.34 13.40
C GLN A 792 -21.91 17.31 12.10
N PHE A 793 -21.28 16.88 11.01
CA PHE A 793 -21.95 16.81 9.71
C PHE A 793 -23.07 15.76 9.71
N LEU A 794 -22.80 14.56 10.22
CA LEU A 794 -23.78 13.47 10.29
C LEU A 794 -24.96 13.79 11.23
N GLU A 795 -24.70 14.37 12.38
CA GLU A 795 -25.73 14.86 13.31
C GLU A 795 -26.67 15.84 12.60
N LYS A 796 -26.10 16.80 11.86
CA LYS A 796 -26.90 17.83 11.16
C LYS A 796 -27.74 17.25 10.03
N CYS A 797 -27.24 16.22 9.29
CA CYS A 797 -27.95 15.74 8.13
C CYS A 797 -28.85 14.53 8.37
N LEU A 798 -28.64 13.73 9.43
CA LEU A 798 -29.35 12.47 9.64
C LEU A 798 -30.22 12.43 10.93
N LYS A 799 -29.98 13.27 11.91
CA LYS A 799 -30.70 13.23 13.18
C LYS A 799 -31.74 14.33 13.36
N LYS A 800 -31.89 15.23 12.40
CA LYS A 800 -32.92 16.27 12.44
C LYS A 800 -34.28 15.77 11.94
#